data_1467245a5161084cf0e5ad0e5ab7fa2b
#
_entry.id   1467245a5161084cf0e5ad0e5ab7fa2b
#
_cell.length_a   1.000
_cell.length_b   1.000
_cell.length_c   1.000
_cell.angle_alpha   90.00
_cell.angle_beta   90.00
_cell.angle_gamma   90.00
#
_symmetry.space_group_name_H-M   'P 1'
#
loop_
_entity.id
_entity.type
_entity.pdbx_description
1 polymer ?
#
loop_
_entity_poly.entity_id
_entity_poly.type
_entity_poly.pdbx_seq_one_letter_code
_entity_poly.pdbx_strand_id
1 'polypeptide(L)'
;MRSLQPGAHLSQSILQKPVTSLRGVGEKMASRLADIGIQSLEDLLFHFPYRYQDRTRVTPIAGLRDQLDALVEGEVRAAAVTSGRRRSLLVKVEDSTGLLTLRFFHFRQAQVSQFRQGAVVQAFGTPRRVGGGIDMIHPEYRLGEGTSLVEAALTPIYPTVSGMGQSTWRKLCRQALSILENNPPVDLLHDIIEDRITLAAAIAFLHSPPPNAELSQIRDGNHPAQLRLAQEELIAHQLTVQGVRDSERRHKAPSIPPASSMAEQFLKSLPFTPTAAQDRVAQELATDMAKNLPMLRLVQGDVGSGKTLVAARAALDTIGAGYQVAFMAPTELLAEQHHANLSAWFEPLGQPVAWLSGRTKGKARAGVLEELASGRVPIVVGTHALFQDDVEFKKLGLIVVDEQHRFGVHQRLSLADKGSGEMHPHQLALTATPIPRSLAMVAYGDLDCSVIDELPPGRQPVTTTLIDHSRRDAVIRRVGAACEEGRQAYWVCTAIEESDTLDIEAAEATRDRLIEALPNIRIGLVHGRLTPAEKAATMAQFKEGQLQLLVATTVIEVGVDVPNASLMIIDNAERLGLAQLHQLRGRVGRGAIDSHCLLMFRQPISDTAQRRLQVLQESQDGFVVAEADLAIRGPGELLGTRQTGMAEFRIASLPEHESLLIEAQAIAVHLYQHHPQKSHELMQRWAGTRADFARV
;
A
#
# COMPACT_ATOMS: atom_id res chain seq x y z
N MET A 1 -3.26 31.69 -31.20
CA MET A 1 -4.26 30.95 -31.99
C MET A 1 -3.72 30.67 -33.37
N ARG A 2 -3.22 29.47 -33.61
CA ARG A 2 -3.09 28.87 -34.94
C ARG A 2 -3.51 27.43 -34.76
N SER A 3 -4.63 27.06 -35.35
CA SER A 3 -5.20 25.74 -35.46
C SER A 3 -4.19 24.79 -36.10
N LEU A 4 -3.68 23.84 -35.34
CA LEU A 4 -2.98 22.68 -35.89
C LEU A 4 -4.04 21.77 -36.53
N GLN A 5 -4.00 21.68 -37.83
CA GLN A 5 -4.79 20.72 -38.60
C GLN A 5 -4.37 19.28 -38.23
N PRO A 6 -5.30 18.34 -38.10
CA PRO A 6 -4.99 16.92 -37.97
C PRO A 6 -4.72 16.36 -39.37
N GLY A 7 -3.46 16.16 -39.71
CA GLY A 7 -3.07 15.67 -41.02
C GLY A 7 -1.70 15.00 -41.03
N ALA A 8 -1.55 13.88 -40.36
CA ALA A 8 -0.63 12.82 -40.74
C ALA A 8 -1.27 11.51 -40.30
N HIS A 9 -1.76 10.71 -41.24
CA HIS A 9 -2.17 9.33 -41.04
C HIS A 9 -0.95 8.54 -40.51
N LEU A 10 -0.78 8.48 -39.21
CA LEU A 10 0.03 7.45 -38.54
C LEU A 10 -0.59 6.14 -38.97
N SER A 11 0.13 5.33 -39.73
CA SER A 11 -0.24 3.93 -39.98
C SER A 11 -0.43 3.28 -38.63
N GLN A 12 -1.70 2.98 -38.26
CA GLN A 12 -1.99 2.28 -37.00
C GLN A 12 -1.11 1.03 -36.95
N SER A 13 -0.28 0.95 -35.94
CA SER A 13 0.56 -0.23 -35.69
C SER A 13 -0.33 -1.47 -35.74
N ILE A 14 0.10 -2.55 -36.38
CA ILE A 14 -0.64 -3.83 -36.42
C ILE A 14 -0.95 -4.29 -35.00
N LEU A 15 -0.15 -3.94 -34.00
CA LEU A 15 -0.34 -4.27 -32.59
C LEU A 15 -1.57 -3.55 -31.97
N GLN A 16 -2.04 -2.46 -32.56
CA GLN A 16 -3.28 -1.76 -32.15
C GLN A 16 -4.55 -2.44 -32.70
N LYS A 17 -4.43 -3.50 -33.51
CA LYS A 17 -5.60 -4.26 -33.95
C LYS A 17 -6.30 -4.91 -32.78
N PRO A 18 -7.66 -5.01 -32.83
CA PRO A 18 -8.42 -5.65 -31.78
C PRO A 18 -8.07 -7.14 -31.65
N VAL A 19 -8.18 -7.69 -30.43
CA VAL A 19 -7.92 -9.11 -30.14
C VAL A 19 -8.80 -10.06 -30.94
N THR A 20 -9.94 -9.60 -31.47
CA THR A 20 -10.81 -10.37 -32.37
C THR A 20 -10.13 -10.75 -33.68
N SER A 21 -9.01 -10.14 -34.04
CA SER A 21 -8.18 -10.54 -35.17
C SER A 21 -7.46 -11.87 -35.00
N LEU A 22 -7.35 -12.37 -33.75
CA LEU A 22 -6.73 -13.65 -33.44
C LEU A 22 -7.69 -14.81 -33.67
N ARG A 23 -7.17 -15.94 -34.16
CA ARG A 23 -7.94 -17.17 -34.36
C ARG A 23 -8.42 -17.71 -33.02
N GLY A 24 -9.77 -17.87 -32.92
CA GLY A 24 -10.42 -18.41 -31.72
C GLY A 24 -10.95 -17.36 -30.76
N VAL A 25 -10.81 -16.07 -31.06
CA VAL A 25 -11.44 -14.99 -30.30
C VAL A 25 -12.74 -14.57 -30.95
N GLY A 26 -13.86 -15.08 -30.43
CA GLY A 26 -15.21 -14.59 -30.77
C GLY A 26 -15.69 -13.52 -29.78
N GLU A 27 -16.88 -12.95 -30.03
CA GLU A 27 -17.45 -11.85 -29.22
C GLU A 27 -17.46 -12.11 -27.71
N LYS A 28 -17.87 -13.31 -27.27
CA LYS A 28 -17.90 -13.70 -25.84
C LYS A 28 -16.50 -13.70 -25.20
N MET A 29 -15.47 -14.07 -25.95
CA MET A 29 -14.11 -14.08 -25.45
C MET A 29 -13.54 -12.66 -25.46
N ALA A 30 -13.81 -11.89 -26.50
CA ALA A 30 -13.41 -10.47 -26.58
C ALA A 30 -14.01 -9.66 -25.43
N SER A 31 -15.30 -9.88 -25.08
CA SER A 31 -15.93 -9.25 -23.93
C SER A 31 -15.20 -9.57 -22.62
N ARG A 32 -14.85 -10.86 -22.37
CA ARG A 32 -14.12 -11.27 -21.17
C ARG A 32 -12.70 -10.68 -21.11
N LEU A 33 -12.04 -10.54 -22.25
CA LEU A 33 -10.73 -9.89 -22.33
C LEU A 33 -10.86 -8.39 -22.05
N ALA A 34 -11.91 -7.75 -22.56
CA ALA A 34 -12.19 -6.33 -22.31
C ALA A 34 -12.49 -6.06 -20.83
N ASP A 35 -13.15 -6.98 -20.10
CA ASP A 35 -13.40 -6.87 -18.65
C ASP A 35 -12.11 -6.71 -17.81
N ILE A 36 -10.97 -7.17 -18.34
CA ILE A 36 -9.65 -7.03 -17.72
C ILE A 36 -8.73 -6.06 -18.48
N GLY A 37 -9.30 -5.22 -19.33
CA GLY A 37 -8.58 -4.16 -20.05
C GLY A 37 -7.80 -4.63 -21.28
N ILE A 38 -8.02 -5.86 -21.79
CA ILE A 38 -7.34 -6.37 -22.99
C ILE A 38 -8.27 -6.21 -24.19
N GLN A 39 -7.99 -5.23 -25.04
CA GLN A 39 -8.78 -4.93 -26.24
C GLN A 39 -7.97 -5.09 -27.53
N SER A 40 -6.66 -4.83 -27.47
CA SER A 40 -5.74 -4.89 -28.59
C SER A 40 -4.72 -6.03 -28.49
N LEU A 41 -3.96 -6.29 -29.57
CA LEU A 41 -2.84 -7.23 -29.55
C LEU A 41 -1.72 -6.73 -28.63
N GLU A 42 -1.52 -5.42 -28.56
CA GLU A 42 -0.55 -4.80 -27.65
C GLU A 42 -0.92 -5.08 -26.20
N ASP A 43 -2.19 -4.87 -25.80
CA ASP A 43 -2.65 -5.17 -24.44
C ASP A 43 -2.41 -6.63 -24.07
N LEU A 44 -2.64 -7.56 -25.03
CA LEU A 44 -2.39 -8.99 -24.81
C LEU A 44 -0.91 -9.30 -24.62
N LEU A 45 0.00 -8.63 -25.35
CA LEU A 45 1.45 -8.77 -25.21
C LEU A 45 1.98 -8.16 -23.91
N PHE A 46 1.26 -7.18 -23.34
CA PHE A 46 1.56 -6.61 -22.04
C PHE A 46 0.83 -7.31 -20.87
N HIS A 47 0.12 -8.41 -21.15
CA HIS A 47 -0.42 -9.29 -20.12
C HIS A 47 0.59 -10.38 -19.78
N PHE A 48 1.54 -10.06 -18.90
CA PHE A 48 2.68 -10.91 -18.61
C PHE A 48 2.33 -12.12 -17.73
N PRO A 49 3.07 -13.25 -17.88
CA PRO A 49 3.00 -14.38 -16.97
C PRO A 49 3.49 -13.96 -15.57
N TYR A 50 2.83 -14.45 -14.52
CA TYR A 50 3.27 -14.22 -13.14
C TYR A 50 4.19 -15.32 -12.59
N ARG A 51 4.25 -16.48 -13.26
CA ARG A 51 5.18 -17.58 -12.94
C ARG A 51 5.39 -18.50 -14.16
N TYR A 52 6.38 -19.38 -14.04
CA TYR A 52 6.74 -20.34 -15.07
C TYR A 52 6.82 -21.76 -14.51
N GLN A 53 6.56 -22.75 -15.36
CA GLN A 53 6.72 -24.16 -15.08
C GLN A 53 7.83 -24.72 -15.98
N ASP A 54 8.79 -25.45 -15.40
CA ASP A 54 9.82 -26.14 -16.19
C ASP A 54 9.27 -27.48 -16.70
N ARG A 55 8.88 -27.48 -17.98
CA ARG A 55 8.47 -28.70 -18.73
C ARG A 55 9.47 -29.04 -19.83
N THR A 56 10.65 -28.44 -19.79
CA THR A 56 11.64 -28.57 -20.87
C THR A 56 12.43 -29.86 -20.79
N ARG A 57 12.40 -30.56 -19.67
CA ARG A 57 13.13 -31.78 -19.40
C ARG A 57 12.32 -32.76 -18.56
N VAL A 58 12.54 -34.05 -18.82
CA VAL A 58 12.01 -35.11 -17.96
C VAL A 58 12.96 -35.26 -16.75
N THR A 59 12.39 -35.26 -15.56
CA THR A 59 13.13 -35.42 -14.29
C THR A 59 13.02 -36.88 -13.86
N PRO A 60 14.15 -37.60 -13.60
CA PRO A 60 14.14 -38.94 -13.03
C PRO A 60 13.39 -38.97 -11.69
N ILE A 61 12.63 -40.02 -11.39
CA ILE A 61 11.81 -40.12 -10.19
C ILE A 61 12.66 -40.00 -8.90
N ALA A 62 13.89 -40.54 -8.89
CA ALA A 62 14.79 -40.36 -7.76
C ALA A 62 15.28 -38.91 -7.57
N GLY A 63 15.22 -38.08 -8.61
CA GLY A 63 15.59 -36.66 -8.58
C GLY A 63 14.48 -35.71 -8.16
N LEU A 64 13.27 -36.23 -7.88
CA LEU A 64 12.13 -35.41 -7.49
C LEU A 64 12.37 -34.77 -6.10
N ARG A 65 12.09 -33.47 -6.04
CA ARG A 65 12.13 -32.69 -4.81
C ARG A 65 10.72 -32.40 -4.34
N ASP A 66 10.52 -32.52 -3.03
CA ASP A 66 9.20 -32.25 -2.41
C ASP A 66 8.73 -30.83 -2.74
N GLN A 67 7.47 -30.70 -3.13
CA GLN A 67 6.79 -29.44 -3.50
C GLN A 67 7.37 -28.64 -4.69
N LEU A 68 8.27 -29.20 -5.50
CA LEU A 68 8.74 -28.59 -6.74
C LEU A 68 8.14 -29.27 -7.95
N ASP A 69 7.45 -28.52 -8.80
CA ASP A 69 6.83 -29.03 -10.03
C ASP A 69 7.87 -29.75 -10.91
N ALA A 70 7.52 -30.92 -11.41
CA ALA A 70 8.39 -31.72 -12.27
C ALA A 70 7.60 -32.47 -13.33
N LEU A 71 8.21 -32.64 -14.50
CA LEU A 71 7.78 -33.55 -15.55
C LEU A 71 8.52 -34.88 -15.38
N VAL A 72 7.76 -35.97 -15.28
CA VAL A 72 8.29 -37.33 -15.18
C VAL A 72 7.79 -38.19 -16.34
N GLU A 73 8.57 -39.19 -16.71
CA GLU A 73 8.16 -40.23 -17.67
C GLU A 73 8.45 -41.59 -17.05
N GLY A 74 7.53 -42.52 -17.20
CA GLY A 74 7.72 -43.85 -16.70
C GLY A 74 6.63 -44.81 -17.19
N GLU A 75 6.81 -46.09 -16.88
CA GLU A 75 5.91 -47.17 -17.26
C GLU A 75 4.87 -47.43 -16.15
N VAL A 76 3.59 -47.58 -16.49
CA VAL A 76 2.54 -47.95 -15.55
C VAL A 76 2.76 -49.37 -15.06
N ARG A 77 3.04 -49.58 -13.79
CA ARG A 77 3.16 -50.88 -13.14
C ARG A 77 1.86 -51.44 -12.63
N ALA A 78 0.99 -50.55 -12.09
CA ALA A 78 -0.32 -50.94 -11.60
C ALA A 78 -1.25 -49.73 -11.56
N ALA A 79 -2.52 -49.95 -11.81
CA ALA A 79 -3.59 -48.98 -11.60
C ALA A 79 -4.71 -49.63 -10.78
N ALA A 80 -5.06 -49.04 -9.65
CA ALA A 80 -6.07 -49.58 -8.75
C ALA A 80 -6.97 -48.48 -8.18
N VAL A 81 -8.27 -48.80 -8.04
CA VAL A 81 -9.21 -47.93 -7.34
C VAL A 81 -9.29 -48.35 -5.87
N THR A 82 -8.99 -47.45 -4.98
CA THR A 82 -9.03 -47.71 -3.53
C THR A 82 -10.29 -47.10 -2.91
N SER A 83 -10.88 -47.85 -1.96
CA SER A 83 -12.09 -47.47 -1.22
C SER A 83 -11.71 -47.09 0.22
N GLY A 84 -10.90 -46.05 0.44
CA GLY A 84 -10.57 -45.50 1.77
C GLY A 84 -11.57 -44.41 2.19
N ARG A 85 -11.15 -43.50 3.10
CA ARG A 85 -11.95 -42.31 3.48
C ARG A 85 -12.47 -41.52 2.27
N ARG A 86 -11.74 -41.51 1.15
CA ARG A 86 -12.19 -41.01 -0.16
C ARG A 86 -11.75 -41.99 -1.24
N ARG A 87 -12.70 -42.36 -2.13
CA ARG A 87 -12.42 -43.16 -3.31
C ARG A 87 -11.37 -42.48 -4.17
N SER A 88 -10.28 -43.14 -4.53
CA SER A 88 -9.20 -42.60 -5.35
C SER A 88 -8.64 -43.63 -6.34
N LEU A 89 -8.27 -43.17 -7.53
CA LEU A 89 -7.48 -43.94 -8.49
C LEU A 89 -6.01 -43.71 -8.17
N LEU A 90 -5.28 -44.79 -7.91
CA LEU A 90 -3.83 -44.82 -7.71
C LEU A 90 -3.19 -45.47 -8.92
N VAL A 91 -2.25 -44.77 -9.57
CA VAL A 91 -1.47 -45.31 -10.69
C VAL A 91 0.00 -45.30 -10.27
N LYS A 92 0.60 -46.47 -10.16
CA LYS A 92 2.03 -46.62 -9.88
C LYS A 92 2.80 -46.57 -11.18
N VAL A 93 3.71 -45.61 -11.25
CA VAL A 93 4.59 -45.35 -12.41
C VAL A 93 6.03 -45.55 -11.98
N GLU A 94 6.80 -46.28 -12.76
CA GLU A 94 8.18 -46.59 -12.48
C GLU A 94 9.07 -46.17 -13.65
N ASP A 95 10.23 -45.59 -13.34
CA ASP A 95 11.32 -45.40 -14.24
C ASP A 95 12.53 -46.23 -13.78
N SER A 96 13.69 -46.08 -14.44
CA SER A 96 14.93 -46.78 -14.03
C SER A 96 15.46 -46.35 -12.66
N THR A 97 14.92 -45.30 -12.02
CA THR A 97 15.44 -44.67 -10.81
C THR A 97 14.52 -44.79 -9.61
N GLY A 98 13.21 -45.04 -9.79
CA GLY A 98 12.30 -45.09 -8.68
C GLY A 98 10.84 -45.34 -9.06
N LEU A 99 9.98 -45.26 -8.02
CA LEU A 99 8.50 -45.45 -8.12
C LEU A 99 7.76 -44.20 -7.66
N LEU A 100 6.79 -43.75 -8.46
CA LEU A 100 5.91 -42.60 -8.21
C LEU A 100 4.47 -43.06 -8.22
N THR A 101 3.63 -42.53 -7.36
CA THR A 101 2.18 -42.74 -7.36
C THR A 101 1.45 -41.53 -7.91
N LEU A 102 0.75 -41.64 -9.01
CA LEU A 102 -0.21 -40.64 -9.47
C LEU A 102 -1.56 -40.88 -8.77
N ARG A 103 -2.09 -39.85 -8.11
CA ARG A 103 -3.33 -39.97 -7.31
C ARG A 103 -4.42 -39.07 -7.84
N PHE A 104 -5.59 -39.65 -8.20
CA PHE A 104 -6.76 -38.94 -8.69
C PHE A 104 -7.96 -39.18 -7.76
N PHE A 105 -8.49 -38.13 -7.14
CA PHE A 105 -9.70 -38.18 -6.30
C PHE A 105 -10.98 -38.04 -7.14
N HIS A 106 -10.89 -37.38 -8.30
CA HIS A 106 -11.94 -37.22 -9.26
C HIS A 106 -11.51 -37.90 -10.57
N PHE A 107 -12.16 -38.99 -10.93
CA PHE A 107 -11.83 -39.76 -12.14
C PHE A 107 -13.06 -40.42 -12.71
N ARG A 108 -13.02 -40.71 -14.02
CA ARG A 108 -14.06 -41.45 -14.76
C ARG A 108 -13.57 -42.88 -15.01
N GLN A 109 -14.51 -43.81 -15.21
CA GLN A 109 -14.15 -45.21 -15.48
C GLN A 109 -13.29 -45.35 -16.76
N ALA A 110 -13.53 -44.53 -17.76
CA ALA A 110 -12.71 -44.50 -18.99
C ALA A 110 -11.22 -44.12 -18.67
N GLN A 111 -10.97 -43.30 -17.65
CA GLN A 111 -9.62 -42.96 -17.23
C GLN A 111 -8.88 -44.14 -16.59
N VAL A 112 -9.61 -44.95 -15.81
CA VAL A 112 -9.01 -46.16 -15.19
C VAL A 112 -8.55 -47.16 -16.27
N SER A 113 -9.35 -47.38 -17.33
CA SER A 113 -9.03 -48.30 -18.43
C SER A 113 -7.90 -47.79 -19.35
N GLN A 114 -7.54 -46.51 -19.29
CA GLN A 114 -6.43 -45.96 -20.06
C GLN A 114 -5.07 -46.33 -19.45
N PHE A 115 -4.95 -46.43 -18.11
CA PHE A 115 -3.70 -46.77 -17.42
C PHE A 115 -3.48 -48.30 -17.41
N ARG A 116 -3.15 -48.86 -18.59
CA ARG A 116 -2.80 -50.28 -18.71
C ARG A 116 -1.38 -50.53 -18.23
N GLN A 117 -1.13 -51.68 -17.62
CA GLN A 117 0.19 -52.11 -17.28
C GLN A 117 1.07 -52.11 -18.52
N GLY A 118 2.31 -51.59 -18.40
CA GLY A 118 3.25 -51.45 -19.53
C GLY A 118 3.04 -50.15 -20.36
N ALA A 119 1.99 -49.40 -20.14
CA ALA A 119 1.81 -48.14 -20.87
C ALA A 119 2.79 -47.06 -20.38
N VAL A 120 3.43 -46.37 -21.32
CA VAL A 120 4.28 -45.20 -21.02
C VAL A 120 3.40 -44.02 -20.72
N VAL A 121 3.67 -43.36 -19.60
CA VAL A 121 2.98 -42.14 -19.17
C VAL A 121 3.98 -41.04 -18.90
N GLN A 122 3.73 -39.87 -19.46
CA GLN A 122 4.34 -38.62 -19.02
C GLN A 122 3.35 -37.93 -18.07
N ALA A 123 3.83 -37.48 -16.90
CA ALA A 123 3.03 -36.80 -15.90
C ALA A 123 3.76 -35.54 -15.40
N PHE A 124 3.05 -34.42 -15.36
CA PHE A 124 3.53 -33.16 -14.82
C PHE A 124 2.72 -32.77 -13.59
N GLY A 125 3.38 -32.47 -12.51
CA GLY A 125 2.75 -32.04 -11.26
C GLY A 125 3.72 -31.83 -10.13
N THR A 126 3.16 -31.52 -8.94
CA THR A 126 3.93 -31.26 -7.72
C THR A 126 4.09 -32.56 -6.93
N PRO A 127 5.29 -33.13 -6.81
CA PRO A 127 5.53 -34.31 -5.98
C PRO A 127 5.41 -33.98 -4.51
N ARG A 128 4.87 -34.94 -3.73
CA ARG A 128 4.74 -34.85 -2.27
C ARG A 128 5.22 -36.15 -1.64
N ARG A 129 6.03 -36.05 -0.60
CA ARG A 129 6.44 -37.23 0.17
C ARG A 129 5.33 -37.63 1.13
N VAL A 130 4.79 -38.83 0.98
CA VAL A 130 3.68 -39.39 1.79
C VAL A 130 4.03 -40.80 2.20
N GLY A 131 4.13 -41.08 3.51
CA GLY A 131 4.30 -42.42 4.04
C GLY A 131 5.47 -43.24 3.50
N GLY A 132 6.59 -42.57 3.18
CA GLY A 132 7.80 -43.23 2.63
C GLY A 132 7.81 -43.38 1.09
N GLY A 133 6.77 -42.95 0.40
CA GLY A 133 6.68 -42.87 -1.06
C GLY A 133 6.57 -41.44 -1.59
N ILE A 134 6.51 -41.31 -2.90
CA ILE A 134 6.28 -40.02 -3.58
C ILE A 134 4.94 -40.11 -4.30
N ASP A 135 4.04 -39.17 -4.02
CA ASP A 135 2.74 -39.03 -4.67
C ASP A 135 2.69 -37.74 -5.51
N MET A 136 2.02 -37.78 -6.67
CA MET A 136 1.54 -36.59 -7.38
C MET A 136 0.02 -36.58 -7.41
N ILE A 137 -0.60 -35.51 -6.89
CA ILE A 137 -2.06 -35.39 -6.81
C ILE A 137 -2.59 -34.64 -8.03
N HIS A 138 -3.51 -35.28 -8.76
CA HIS A 138 -4.12 -34.73 -10.00
C HIS A 138 -3.09 -34.17 -11.01
N PRO A 139 -2.00 -34.92 -11.36
CA PRO A 139 -1.06 -34.43 -12.37
C PRO A 139 -1.74 -34.28 -13.72
N GLU A 140 -1.23 -33.37 -14.55
CA GLU A 140 -1.47 -33.36 -15.98
C GLU A 140 -0.72 -34.57 -16.57
N TYR A 141 -1.35 -35.37 -17.43
CA TYR A 141 -0.70 -36.56 -17.98
C TYR A 141 -1.02 -36.79 -19.44
N ARG A 142 -0.13 -37.50 -20.12
CA ARG A 142 -0.32 -38.06 -21.47
C ARG A 142 0.15 -39.51 -21.49
N LEU A 143 -0.55 -40.32 -22.28
CA LEU A 143 -0.28 -41.72 -22.44
C LEU A 143 0.06 -42.02 -23.91
N GLY A 144 1.03 -42.90 -24.12
CA GLY A 144 1.42 -43.42 -25.42
C GLY A 144 2.71 -42.84 -25.98
N GLU A 145 3.37 -43.67 -26.84
CA GLU A 145 4.60 -43.24 -27.53
C GLU A 145 4.27 -42.13 -28.56
N GLY A 146 5.11 -41.12 -28.60
CA GLY A 146 5.03 -39.99 -29.55
C GLY A 146 4.15 -38.80 -29.07
N THR A 147 3.50 -38.87 -27.91
CA THR A 147 2.82 -37.72 -27.29
C THR A 147 3.68 -37.12 -26.20
N SER A 148 4.34 -35.98 -26.46
CA SER A 148 5.22 -35.34 -25.47
C SER A 148 4.55 -34.20 -24.73
N LEU A 149 4.76 -34.14 -23.40
CA LEU A 149 4.52 -32.96 -22.56
C LEU A 149 5.76 -32.06 -22.47
N VAL A 150 6.90 -32.49 -23.05
CA VAL A 150 8.12 -31.70 -23.12
C VAL A 150 7.87 -30.48 -24.01
N GLU A 151 8.15 -29.31 -23.49
CA GLU A 151 8.05 -28.06 -24.24
C GLU A 151 9.43 -27.49 -24.57
N ALA A 152 9.55 -26.77 -25.69
CA ALA A 152 10.81 -26.19 -26.16
C ALA A 152 11.25 -24.96 -25.34
N ALA A 153 10.37 -24.41 -24.51
CA ALA A 153 10.60 -23.25 -23.66
C ALA A 153 9.91 -23.45 -22.31
N LEU A 154 10.28 -22.65 -21.32
CA LEU A 154 9.56 -22.62 -20.05
C LEU A 154 8.10 -22.27 -20.27
N THR A 155 7.20 -23.01 -19.60
CA THR A 155 5.77 -22.87 -19.79
C THR A 155 5.22 -21.69 -18.97
N PRO A 156 4.74 -20.61 -19.60
CA PRO A 156 4.21 -19.45 -18.89
C PRO A 156 2.83 -19.74 -18.29
N ILE A 157 2.59 -19.18 -17.08
CA ILE A 157 1.31 -19.20 -16.38
C ILE A 157 0.82 -17.76 -16.25
N TYR A 158 -0.32 -17.48 -16.87
CA TYR A 158 -0.92 -16.15 -16.92
C TYR A 158 -1.96 -15.95 -15.82
N PRO A 159 -2.15 -14.70 -15.34
CA PRO A 159 -3.36 -14.34 -14.60
C PRO A 159 -4.59 -14.69 -15.43
N THR A 160 -5.61 -15.29 -14.82
CA THR A 160 -6.73 -15.84 -15.57
C THR A 160 -8.07 -15.30 -15.08
N VAL A 161 -9.04 -15.24 -15.98
CA VAL A 161 -10.43 -14.90 -15.69
C VAL A 161 -11.31 -16.14 -15.77
N SER A 162 -12.45 -16.08 -15.11
CA SER A 162 -13.41 -17.18 -15.10
C SER A 162 -13.77 -17.61 -16.54
N GLY A 163 -13.61 -18.91 -16.82
CA GLY A 163 -13.91 -19.51 -18.11
C GLY A 163 -12.83 -19.42 -19.20
N MET A 164 -11.61 -18.97 -18.85
CA MET A 164 -10.43 -19.06 -19.72
C MET A 164 -9.34 -19.91 -19.06
N GLY A 165 -8.96 -21.01 -19.71
CA GLY A 165 -7.89 -21.89 -19.23
C GLY A 165 -6.51 -21.45 -19.72
N GLN A 166 -5.44 -21.90 -19.04
CA GLN A 166 -4.03 -21.59 -19.38
C GLN A 166 -3.67 -21.94 -20.82
N SER A 167 -4.20 -23.04 -21.37
CA SER A 167 -3.99 -23.44 -22.76
C SER A 167 -4.50 -22.39 -23.76
N THR A 168 -5.62 -21.74 -23.46
CA THR A 168 -6.17 -20.66 -24.29
C THR A 168 -5.26 -19.43 -24.25
N TRP A 169 -4.83 -19.01 -23.07
CA TRP A 169 -3.90 -17.89 -22.90
C TRP A 169 -2.62 -18.13 -23.71
N ARG A 170 -1.96 -19.27 -23.50
CA ARG A 170 -0.75 -19.62 -24.25
C ARG A 170 -0.94 -19.63 -25.77
N LYS A 171 -2.12 -20.11 -26.24
CA LYS A 171 -2.43 -20.12 -27.68
C LYS A 171 -2.59 -18.69 -28.23
N LEU A 172 -3.25 -17.80 -27.52
CA LEU A 172 -3.45 -16.41 -27.94
C LEU A 172 -2.14 -15.62 -27.91
N CYS A 173 -1.38 -15.72 -26.83
CA CYS A 173 -0.08 -15.06 -26.71
C CYS A 173 0.93 -15.55 -27.77
N ARG A 174 0.94 -16.85 -28.09
CA ARG A 174 1.80 -17.39 -29.18
C ARG A 174 1.44 -16.79 -30.55
N GLN A 175 0.15 -16.60 -30.85
CA GLN A 175 -0.27 -15.94 -32.08
C GLN A 175 0.16 -14.46 -32.08
N ALA A 176 0.00 -13.75 -30.94
CA ALA A 176 0.43 -12.36 -30.82
C ALA A 176 1.95 -12.23 -30.96
N LEU A 177 2.75 -13.15 -30.38
CA LEU A 177 4.21 -13.19 -30.54
C LEU A 177 4.64 -13.37 -31.98
N SER A 178 3.98 -14.23 -32.75
CA SER A 178 4.31 -14.41 -34.19
C SER A 178 4.03 -13.14 -35.01
N ILE A 179 3.08 -12.32 -34.57
CA ILE A 179 2.82 -11.02 -35.17
C ILE A 179 3.90 -10.00 -34.75
N LEU A 180 4.30 -10.02 -33.47
CA LEU A 180 5.35 -9.18 -32.91
C LEU A 180 6.69 -9.37 -33.62
N GLU A 181 7.09 -10.60 -33.94
CA GLU A 181 8.34 -10.91 -34.67
C GLU A 181 8.43 -10.17 -36.02
N ASN A 182 7.31 -10.06 -36.72
CA ASN A 182 7.25 -9.40 -38.03
C ASN A 182 6.92 -7.92 -37.96
N ASN A 183 6.40 -7.45 -36.82
CA ASN A 183 5.97 -6.06 -36.62
C ASN A 183 6.33 -5.62 -35.19
N PRO A 184 7.62 -5.42 -34.88
CA PRO A 184 8.04 -4.99 -33.55
C PRO A 184 7.46 -3.63 -33.21
N PRO A 185 7.06 -3.39 -31.95
CA PRO A 185 6.64 -2.07 -31.49
C PRO A 185 7.83 -1.11 -31.59
N VAL A 186 7.52 0.17 -31.77
CA VAL A 186 8.56 1.20 -31.73
C VAL A 186 9.19 1.22 -30.34
N ASP A 187 10.49 1.04 -30.28
CA ASP A 187 11.24 1.18 -29.02
C ASP A 187 11.53 2.66 -28.79
N LEU A 188 10.69 3.30 -27.98
CA LEU A 188 10.71 4.74 -27.73
C LEU A 188 11.92 5.19 -26.90
N LEU A 189 12.58 4.25 -26.22
CA LEU A 189 13.72 4.50 -25.35
C LEU A 189 15.07 4.06 -25.96
N HIS A 190 15.08 3.55 -27.18
CA HIS A 190 16.29 3.03 -27.82
C HIS A 190 17.46 4.03 -27.83
N ASP A 191 17.17 5.30 -28.09
CA ASP A 191 18.19 6.37 -28.17
C ASP A 191 18.59 6.93 -26.78
N ILE A 192 17.92 6.48 -25.71
CA ILE A 192 18.05 7.07 -24.36
C ILE A 192 18.68 6.07 -23.39
N ILE A 193 18.38 4.79 -23.57
CA ILE A 193 18.88 3.72 -22.73
C ILE A 193 19.84 2.87 -23.58
N GLU A 194 21.14 3.11 -23.40
CA GLU A 194 22.19 2.38 -24.10
C GLU A 194 22.35 0.94 -23.57
N ASP A 195 22.84 0.02 -24.43
CA ASP A 195 23.24 -1.36 -24.10
C ASP A 195 22.20 -2.26 -23.44
N ARG A 196 20.90 -2.02 -23.68
CA ARG A 196 19.84 -2.86 -23.13
C ARG A 196 19.12 -3.68 -24.21
N ILE A 197 18.51 -4.79 -23.74
CA ILE A 197 17.62 -5.62 -24.57
C ILE A 197 16.50 -4.76 -25.17
N THR A 198 16.16 -4.98 -26.45
CA THR A 198 15.06 -4.25 -27.11
C THR A 198 13.71 -4.56 -26.50
N LEU A 199 12.73 -3.64 -26.61
CA LEU A 199 11.39 -3.84 -26.11
C LEU A 199 10.75 -5.15 -26.65
N ALA A 200 10.87 -5.38 -27.96
CA ALA A 200 10.32 -6.60 -28.59
C ALA A 200 10.97 -7.88 -28.06
N ALA A 201 12.29 -7.88 -27.87
CA ALA A 201 13.00 -9.03 -27.34
C ALA A 201 12.66 -9.29 -25.86
N ALA A 202 12.48 -8.22 -25.07
CA ALA A 202 12.06 -8.35 -23.66
C ALA A 202 10.66 -8.95 -23.54
N ILE A 203 9.69 -8.49 -24.34
CA ILE A 203 8.35 -9.05 -24.40
C ILE A 203 8.39 -10.52 -24.82
N ALA A 204 9.08 -10.83 -25.91
CA ALA A 204 9.21 -12.19 -26.43
C ALA A 204 9.80 -13.15 -25.38
N PHE A 205 10.86 -12.70 -24.68
CA PHE A 205 11.49 -13.49 -23.63
C PHE A 205 10.51 -13.83 -22.51
N LEU A 206 9.74 -12.87 -21.98
CA LEU A 206 8.82 -13.14 -20.88
C LEU A 206 7.67 -14.06 -21.27
N HIS A 207 7.23 -14.04 -22.50
CA HIS A 207 6.19 -14.96 -22.96
C HIS A 207 6.72 -16.36 -23.31
N SER A 208 8.01 -16.50 -23.63
CA SER A 208 8.61 -17.76 -24.05
C SER A 208 10.10 -17.84 -23.66
N PRO A 209 10.40 -17.89 -22.33
CA PRO A 209 11.79 -18.00 -21.89
C PRO A 209 12.42 -19.29 -22.37
N PRO A 210 13.69 -19.27 -22.85
CA PRO A 210 14.37 -20.48 -23.30
C PRO A 210 14.62 -21.48 -22.16
N PRO A 211 14.86 -22.75 -22.45
CA PRO A 211 15.06 -23.80 -21.43
C PRO A 211 16.17 -23.55 -20.42
N ASN A 212 17.19 -22.81 -20.85
CA ASN A 212 18.34 -22.43 -20.03
C ASN A 212 18.18 -21.11 -19.27
N ALA A 213 17.00 -20.48 -19.31
CA ALA A 213 16.76 -19.27 -18.55
C ALA A 213 16.82 -19.55 -17.04
N GLU A 214 17.48 -18.66 -16.31
CA GLU A 214 17.61 -18.77 -14.86
C GLU A 214 16.29 -18.34 -14.17
N LEU A 215 15.51 -19.35 -13.76
CA LEU A 215 14.23 -19.15 -13.09
C LEU A 215 14.34 -18.33 -11.79
N SER A 216 15.48 -18.39 -11.10
CA SER A 216 15.76 -17.54 -9.94
C SER A 216 15.73 -16.06 -10.30
N GLN A 217 16.50 -15.64 -11.32
CA GLN A 217 16.52 -14.24 -11.77
C GLN A 217 15.14 -13.74 -12.22
N ILE A 218 14.39 -14.61 -12.92
CA ILE A 218 13.02 -14.26 -13.33
C ILE A 218 12.09 -14.12 -12.12
N ARG A 219 12.23 -15.00 -11.12
CA ARG A 219 11.41 -14.94 -9.90
C ARG A 219 11.71 -13.70 -9.07
N ASP A 220 12.99 -13.35 -8.99
CA ASP A 220 13.49 -12.21 -8.21
C ASP A 220 13.38 -10.87 -8.97
N GLY A 221 12.72 -10.85 -10.15
CA GLY A 221 12.53 -9.65 -10.96
C GLY A 221 13.79 -9.08 -11.63
N ASN A 222 14.94 -9.75 -11.48
CA ASN A 222 16.26 -9.22 -11.84
C ASN A 222 16.73 -9.62 -13.26
N HIS A 223 15.91 -10.32 -14.03
CA HIS A 223 16.29 -10.67 -15.41
C HIS A 223 16.30 -9.40 -16.29
N PRO A 224 17.30 -9.22 -17.20
CA PRO A 224 17.41 -8.03 -18.06
C PRO A 224 16.13 -7.66 -18.80
N ALA A 225 15.34 -8.65 -19.25
CA ALA A 225 14.06 -8.44 -19.91
C ALA A 225 13.02 -7.81 -18.96
N GLN A 226 13.00 -8.24 -17.68
CA GLN A 226 12.10 -7.67 -16.68
C GLN A 226 12.55 -6.25 -16.30
N LEU A 227 13.84 -6.05 -16.06
CA LEU A 227 14.41 -4.74 -15.75
C LEU A 227 14.13 -3.72 -16.85
N ARG A 228 14.24 -4.15 -18.14
CA ARG A 228 13.94 -3.29 -19.30
C ARG A 228 12.47 -2.83 -19.31
N LEU A 229 11.54 -3.75 -19.07
CA LEU A 229 10.10 -3.45 -19.05
C LEU A 229 9.70 -2.67 -17.80
N ALA A 230 10.22 -3.05 -16.63
CA ALA A 230 9.98 -2.34 -15.38
C ALA A 230 10.47 -0.88 -15.47
N GLN A 231 11.63 -0.63 -16.06
CA GLN A 231 12.12 0.73 -16.27
C GLN A 231 11.22 1.54 -17.19
N GLU A 232 10.74 0.97 -18.31
CA GLU A 232 9.83 1.67 -19.21
C GLU A 232 8.49 1.99 -18.53
N GLU A 233 7.96 1.05 -17.73
CA GLU A 233 6.74 1.27 -16.94
C GLU A 233 6.91 2.36 -15.90
N LEU A 234 8.04 2.36 -15.17
CA LEU A 234 8.35 3.41 -14.18
C LEU A 234 8.54 4.78 -14.84
N ILE A 235 9.17 4.86 -16.01
CA ILE A 235 9.30 6.10 -16.78
C ILE A 235 7.91 6.60 -17.20
N ALA A 236 7.06 5.73 -17.74
CA ALA A 236 5.71 6.12 -18.17
C ALA A 236 4.86 6.59 -16.98
N HIS A 237 5.02 5.95 -15.82
CA HIS A 237 4.38 6.40 -14.57
C HIS A 237 4.89 7.80 -14.16
N GLN A 238 6.19 8.01 -14.14
CA GLN A 238 6.76 9.32 -13.79
C GLN A 238 6.35 10.43 -14.79
N LEU A 239 6.22 10.10 -16.07
CA LEU A 239 5.66 11.02 -17.08
C LEU A 239 4.21 11.41 -16.77
N THR A 240 3.39 10.44 -16.36
CA THR A 240 2.00 10.70 -15.96
C THR A 240 1.93 11.62 -14.74
N VAL A 241 2.75 11.35 -13.72
CA VAL A 241 2.90 12.19 -12.53
C VAL A 241 3.33 13.61 -12.90
N GLN A 242 4.30 13.75 -13.81
CA GLN A 242 4.77 15.06 -14.28
C GLN A 242 3.67 15.82 -15.02
N GLY A 243 2.85 15.12 -15.81
CA GLY A 243 1.71 15.72 -16.50
C GLY A 243 0.65 16.26 -15.53
N VAL A 244 0.36 15.53 -14.45
CA VAL A 244 -0.54 15.98 -13.36
C VAL A 244 0.06 17.21 -12.67
N ARG A 245 1.34 17.18 -12.30
CA ARG A 245 2.03 18.33 -11.69
C ARG A 245 1.96 19.58 -12.55
N ASP A 246 2.19 19.44 -13.84
CA ASP A 246 2.13 20.58 -14.77
C ASP A 246 0.71 21.11 -14.98
N SER A 247 -0.29 20.24 -14.93
CA SER A 247 -1.69 20.67 -14.96
C SER A 247 -2.02 21.53 -13.74
N GLU A 248 -1.64 21.09 -12.56
CA GLU A 248 -1.85 21.83 -11.31
C GLU A 248 -1.06 23.16 -11.30
N ARG A 249 0.17 23.16 -11.80
CA ARG A 249 1.01 24.36 -11.91
C ARG A 249 0.52 25.40 -12.93
N ARG A 250 -0.50 25.10 -13.74
CA ARG A 250 -1.16 26.09 -14.60
C ARG A 250 -2.09 27.01 -13.83
N HIS A 251 -2.54 26.58 -12.64
CA HIS A 251 -3.37 27.39 -11.77
C HIS A 251 -2.50 28.42 -11.02
N LYS A 252 -3.08 29.55 -10.72
CA LYS A 252 -2.45 30.58 -9.89
C LYS A 252 -2.76 30.30 -8.42
N ALA A 253 -1.83 30.60 -7.55
CA ALA A 253 -2.03 30.57 -6.10
C ALA A 253 -1.71 31.93 -5.46
N PRO A 254 -2.24 32.20 -4.24
CA PRO A 254 -1.86 33.39 -3.52
C PRO A 254 -0.38 33.30 -3.10
N SER A 255 0.39 34.36 -3.36
CA SER A 255 1.75 34.46 -2.79
C SER A 255 1.64 34.80 -1.31
N ILE A 256 2.11 33.90 -0.46
CA ILE A 256 2.07 34.01 1.01
C ILE A 256 3.50 34.16 1.51
N PRO A 257 4.00 35.38 1.70
CA PRO A 257 5.31 35.60 2.27
C PRO A 257 5.31 35.27 3.76
N PRO A 258 6.44 34.89 4.35
CA PRO A 258 6.55 34.62 5.79
C PRO A 258 6.04 35.78 6.64
N ALA A 259 5.12 35.53 7.57
CA ALA A 259 4.57 36.55 8.47
C ALA A 259 5.46 36.66 9.72
N SER A 260 6.63 37.26 9.57
CA SER A 260 7.71 37.26 10.58
C SER A 260 7.29 37.61 12.00
N SER A 261 6.48 38.63 12.21
CA SER A 261 6.07 39.10 13.56
C SER A 261 5.15 38.10 14.28
N MET A 262 4.19 37.50 13.57
CA MET A 262 3.23 36.58 14.17
C MET A 262 3.85 35.20 14.42
N ALA A 263 4.63 34.69 13.49
CA ALA A 263 5.37 33.45 13.64
C ALA A 263 6.43 33.55 14.77
N GLU A 264 7.14 34.68 14.89
CA GLU A 264 8.06 34.92 15.99
C GLU A 264 7.39 34.98 17.37
N GLN A 265 6.23 35.65 17.46
CA GLN A 265 5.45 35.68 18.72
C GLN A 265 4.97 34.28 19.10
N PHE A 266 4.51 33.51 18.13
CA PHE A 266 4.11 32.13 18.34
C PHE A 266 5.30 31.29 18.86
N LEU A 267 6.46 31.33 18.21
CA LEU A 267 7.63 30.58 18.65
C LEU A 267 8.09 30.96 20.07
N LYS A 268 8.00 32.24 20.42
CA LYS A 268 8.33 32.71 21.77
C LYS A 268 7.32 32.27 22.84
N SER A 269 6.08 31.99 22.46
CA SER A 269 5.03 31.53 23.37
C SER A 269 5.12 30.02 23.69
N LEU A 270 5.87 29.25 22.88
CA LEU A 270 6.02 27.82 23.07
C LEU A 270 6.87 27.48 24.31
N PRO A 271 6.51 26.46 25.09
CA PRO A 271 7.31 26.00 26.23
C PRO A 271 8.56 25.19 25.82
N PHE A 272 8.86 25.08 24.54
CA PHE A 272 9.99 24.32 23.98
C PHE A 272 10.51 25.02 22.71
N THR A 273 11.72 24.65 22.30
CA THR A 273 12.35 25.12 21.06
C THR A 273 12.13 24.12 19.95
N PRO A 274 11.73 24.52 18.72
CA PRO A 274 11.67 23.64 17.58
C PRO A 274 12.99 22.93 17.29
N THR A 275 12.93 21.74 16.68
CA THR A 275 14.12 21.03 16.20
C THR A 275 14.63 21.62 14.88
N ALA A 276 15.88 21.34 14.52
CA ALA A 276 16.44 21.78 13.25
C ALA A 276 15.66 21.23 12.05
N ALA A 277 15.17 19.99 12.14
CA ALA A 277 14.31 19.40 11.11
C ALA A 277 12.96 20.11 10.96
N GLN A 278 12.33 20.49 12.08
CA GLN A 278 11.07 21.26 12.05
C GLN A 278 11.27 22.65 11.43
N ASP A 279 12.38 23.33 11.75
CA ASP A 279 12.71 24.63 11.18
C ASP A 279 13.02 24.52 9.68
N ARG A 280 13.79 23.52 9.27
CA ARG A 280 14.06 23.23 7.85
C ARG A 280 12.77 23.03 7.06
N VAL A 281 11.89 22.17 7.52
CA VAL A 281 10.62 21.88 6.83
C VAL A 281 9.71 23.12 6.81
N ALA A 282 9.63 23.88 7.88
CA ALA A 282 8.88 25.13 7.89
C ALA A 282 9.42 26.14 6.87
N GLN A 283 10.74 26.22 6.69
CA GLN A 283 11.37 27.09 5.68
C GLN A 283 11.08 26.62 4.25
N GLU A 284 11.06 25.29 4.01
CA GLU A 284 10.65 24.72 2.72
C GLU A 284 9.21 25.11 2.38
N LEU A 285 8.29 24.99 3.34
CA LEU A 285 6.89 25.40 3.17
C LEU A 285 6.77 26.89 2.84
N ALA A 286 7.45 27.74 3.63
CA ALA A 286 7.41 29.20 3.44
C ALA A 286 7.96 29.60 2.05
N THR A 287 9.03 28.92 1.59
CA THR A 287 9.61 29.16 0.27
C THR A 287 8.65 28.80 -0.85
N ASP A 288 7.89 27.72 -0.71
CA ASP A 288 6.93 27.30 -1.74
C ASP A 288 5.65 28.15 -1.69
N MET A 289 5.14 28.47 -0.51
CA MET A 289 3.96 29.33 -0.36
C MET A 289 4.19 30.77 -0.83
N ALA A 290 5.43 31.23 -0.86
CA ALA A 290 5.77 32.56 -1.40
C ALA A 290 5.67 32.65 -2.93
N LYS A 291 5.59 31.51 -3.64
CA LYS A 291 5.42 31.45 -5.09
C LYS A 291 3.96 31.70 -5.49
N ASN A 292 3.74 32.18 -6.72
CA ASN A 292 2.39 32.36 -7.31
C ASN A 292 1.82 31.05 -7.90
N LEU A 293 2.31 29.90 -7.46
CA LEU A 293 1.91 28.56 -7.90
C LEU A 293 1.42 27.76 -6.69
N PRO A 294 0.41 26.89 -6.87
CA PRO A 294 -0.05 26.06 -5.77
C PRO A 294 1.08 25.18 -5.20
N MET A 295 1.31 25.29 -3.90
CA MET A 295 2.15 24.33 -3.19
C MET A 295 1.34 23.05 -3.00
N LEU A 296 1.87 21.92 -3.43
CA LEU A 296 1.36 20.58 -3.18
C LEU A 296 2.44 19.82 -2.43
N ARG A 297 2.34 19.72 -1.10
CA ARG A 297 3.44 19.16 -0.29
C ARG A 297 2.96 18.18 0.76
N LEU A 298 3.67 17.07 0.87
CA LEU A 298 3.52 16.06 1.93
C LEU A 298 4.61 16.25 2.98
N VAL A 299 4.21 16.46 4.23
CA VAL A 299 5.12 16.45 5.39
C VAL A 299 4.95 15.11 6.11
N GLN A 300 6.00 14.33 6.09
CA GLN A 300 6.06 13.04 6.78
C GLN A 300 7.03 13.09 7.96
N GLY A 301 6.74 12.29 8.96
CA GLY A 301 7.58 12.15 10.14
C GLY A 301 6.90 11.24 11.15
N ASP A 302 7.66 10.68 12.04
CA ASP A 302 7.17 9.72 13.03
C ASP A 302 6.07 10.31 13.94
N VAL A 303 5.35 9.46 14.63
CA VAL A 303 4.35 9.88 15.64
C VAL A 303 5.02 10.77 16.68
N GLY A 304 4.50 12.01 16.84
CA GLY A 304 5.05 12.97 17.79
C GLY A 304 6.30 13.73 17.32
N SER A 305 6.66 13.69 16.02
CA SER A 305 7.76 14.51 15.45
C SER A 305 7.43 16.00 15.35
N GLY A 306 6.21 16.42 15.67
CA GLY A 306 5.79 17.83 15.66
C GLY A 306 5.28 18.36 14.33
N LYS A 307 4.74 17.52 13.46
CA LYS A 307 4.12 17.92 12.19
C LYS A 307 3.08 19.02 12.35
N THR A 308 2.25 18.94 13.39
CA THR A 308 1.24 19.96 13.70
C THR A 308 1.85 21.34 13.97
N LEU A 309 3.05 21.40 14.58
CA LEU A 309 3.77 22.68 14.82
C LEU A 309 4.17 23.34 13.49
N VAL A 310 4.70 22.53 12.55
CA VAL A 310 5.10 23.02 11.23
C VAL A 310 3.88 23.51 10.44
N ALA A 311 2.76 22.76 10.49
CA ALA A 311 1.51 23.18 9.89
C ALA A 311 0.91 24.46 10.52
N ALA A 312 1.05 24.62 11.84
CA ALA A 312 0.62 25.82 12.55
C ALA A 312 1.43 27.07 12.11
N ARG A 313 2.73 26.93 11.88
CA ARG A 313 3.57 28.03 11.33
C ARG A 313 3.08 28.45 9.94
N ALA A 314 2.86 27.47 9.05
CA ALA A 314 2.33 27.73 7.70
C ALA A 314 0.95 28.39 7.75
N ALA A 315 0.09 27.98 8.70
CA ALA A 315 -1.22 28.58 8.92
C ALA A 315 -1.10 30.04 9.38
N LEU A 316 -0.18 30.37 10.28
CA LEU A 316 0.06 31.74 10.74
C LEU A 316 0.61 32.64 9.64
N ASP A 317 1.49 32.14 8.78
CA ASP A 317 1.96 32.86 7.61
C ASP A 317 0.79 33.18 6.65
N THR A 318 -0.09 32.21 6.43
CA THR A 318 -1.30 32.37 5.60
C THR A 318 -2.26 33.42 6.18
N ILE A 319 -2.50 33.35 7.49
CA ILE A 319 -3.37 34.31 8.20
C ILE A 319 -2.75 35.72 8.16
N GLY A 320 -1.44 35.83 8.36
CA GLY A 320 -0.70 37.08 8.31
C GLY A 320 -0.74 37.74 6.92
N ALA A 321 -0.87 36.96 5.86
CA ALA A 321 -1.08 37.44 4.50
C ALA A 321 -2.55 37.79 4.18
N GLY A 322 -3.49 37.63 5.13
CA GLY A 322 -4.90 37.96 4.98
C GLY A 322 -5.75 36.89 4.28
N TYR A 323 -5.28 35.65 4.28
CA TYR A 323 -6.01 34.50 3.75
C TYR A 323 -6.51 33.60 4.87
N GLN A 324 -7.48 32.72 4.53
CA GLN A 324 -8.07 31.77 5.45
C GLN A 324 -7.40 30.38 5.30
N VAL A 325 -7.50 29.61 6.39
CA VAL A 325 -6.93 28.24 6.49
C VAL A 325 -8.05 27.25 6.80
N ALA A 326 -8.08 26.14 6.06
CA ALA A 326 -8.90 24.97 6.36
C ALA A 326 -7.97 23.85 6.90
N PHE A 327 -8.17 23.42 8.15
CA PHE A 327 -7.41 22.34 8.78
C PHE A 327 -8.32 21.13 8.98
N MET A 328 -8.01 20.03 8.31
CA MET A 328 -8.85 18.86 8.28
C MET A 328 -8.18 17.64 8.93
N ALA A 329 -8.98 16.88 9.68
CA ALA A 329 -8.59 15.58 10.22
C ALA A 329 -9.66 14.51 9.91
N PRO A 330 -9.28 13.22 9.79
CA PRO A 330 -10.17 12.15 9.35
C PRO A 330 -11.23 11.77 10.37
N THR A 331 -11.00 12.01 11.65
CA THR A 331 -11.93 11.67 12.72
C THR A 331 -12.25 12.88 13.59
N GLU A 332 -13.43 12.89 14.21
CA GLU A 332 -13.84 13.97 15.11
C GLU A 332 -12.88 14.12 16.29
N LEU A 333 -12.43 13.01 16.89
CA LEU A 333 -11.54 13.04 18.04
C LEU A 333 -10.19 13.72 17.70
N LEU A 334 -9.62 13.42 16.53
CA LEU A 334 -8.37 14.04 16.09
C LEU A 334 -8.59 15.51 15.71
N ALA A 335 -9.71 15.83 15.08
CA ALA A 335 -10.06 17.20 14.76
C ALA A 335 -10.29 18.04 16.05
N GLU A 336 -10.98 17.50 17.08
CA GLU A 336 -11.14 18.13 18.39
C GLU A 336 -9.78 18.41 19.05
N GLN A 337 -8.84 17.47 18.97
CA GLN A 337 -7.48 17.65 19.48
C GLN A 337 -6.73 18.77 18.75
N HIS A 338 -6.80 18.80 17.41
CA HIS A 338 -6.22 19.89 16.63
C HIS A 338 -6.86 21.23 16.94
N HIS A 339 -8.19 21.27 17.07
CA HIS A 339 -8.90 22.47 17.45
C HIS A 339 -8.44 23.00 18.81
N ALA A 340 -8.37 22.13 19.82
CA ALA A 340 -7.93 22.51 21.15
C ALA A 340 -6.46 23.04 21.15
N ASN A 341 -5.56 22.35 20.42
CA ASN A 341 -4.17 22.76 20.34
C ASN A 341 -4.01 24.09 19.59
N LEU A 342 -4.68 24.24 18.43
CA LEU A 342 -4.59 25.45 17.63
C LEU A 342 -5.27 26.63 18.32
N SER A 343 -6.40 26.42 19.04
CA SER A 343 -7.00 27.46 19.88
C SER A 343 -6.07 27.93 20.96
N ALA A 344 -5.43 27.01 21.68
CA ALA A 344 -4.46 27.35 22.73
C ALA A 344 -3.24 28.14 22.18
N TRP A 345 -2.83 27.90 20.95
CA TRP A 345 -1.71 28.59 20.31
C TRP A 345 -2.08 29.91 19.63
N PHE A 346 -3.28 30.03 19.05
CA PHE A 346 -3.67 31.12 18.15
C PHE A 346 -4.52 32.19 18.85
N GLU A 347 -5.38 31.82 19.81
CA GLU A 347 -6.20 32.79 20.56
C GLU A 347 -5.38 33.86 21.31
N PRO A 348 -4.22 33.51 21.94
CA PRO A 348 -3.33 34.51 22.52
C PRO A 348 -2.75 35.51 21.51
N LEU A 349 -2.72 35.12 20.21
CA LEU A 349 -2.29 35.97 19.10
C LEU A 349 -3.46 36.76 18.48
N GLY A 350 -4.68 36.69 19.06
CA GLY A 350 -5.86 37.31 18.55
C GLY A 350 -6.47 36.64 17.31
N GLN A 351 -6.13 35.37 17.06
CA GLN A 351 -6.63 34.62 15.91
C GLN A 351 -7.63 33.55 16.37
N PRO A 352 -8.96 33.77 16.22
CA PRO A 352 -9.96 32.80 16.62
C PRO A 352 -9.96 31.57 15.70
N VAL A 353 -10.17 30.40 16.30
CA VAL A 353 -10.22 29.10 15.61
C VAL A 353 -11.67 28.59 15.60
N ALA A 354 -12.29 28.46 14.43
CA ALA A 354 -13.63 27.89 14.30
C ALA A 354 -13.60 26.36 14.29
N TRP A 355 -14.74 25.78 14.68
CA TRP A 355 -14.99 24.34 14.67
C TRP A 355 -16.12 23.96 13.71
N LEU A 356 -15.89 23.01 12.79
CA LEU A 356 -16.92 22.50 11.90
C LEU A 356 -16.83 20.98 11.72
N SER A 357 -17.83 20.25 12.20
CA SER A 357 -17.94 18.80 12.02
C SER A 357 -19.32 18.40 11.52
N GLY A 358 -19.49 17.13 11.17
CA GLY A 358 -20.78 16.57 10.78
C GLY A 358 -21.88 16.68 11.88
N ARG A 359 -21.48 16.92 13.13
CA ARG A 359 -22.40 17.15 14.27
C ARG A 359 -22.79 18.60 14.47
N THR A 360 -22.05 19.53 13.90
CA THR A 360 -22.40 20.95 13.97
C THR A 360 -23.66 21.20 13.14
N LYS A 361 -24.81 21.47 13.75
CA LYS A 361 -26.13 21.58 13.11
C LYS A 361 -26.85 22.88 13.45
N GLY A 362 -27.85 23.22 12.65
CA GLY A 362 -28.77 24.33 12.91
C GLY A 362 -28.08 25.68 12.99
N LYS A 363 -28.44 26.50 13.98
CA LYS A 363 -27.90 27.86 14.14
C LYS A 363 -26.41 27.94 14.35
N ALA A 364 -25.83 26.94 15.03
CA ALA A 364 -24.39 26.90 15.26
C ALA A 364 -23.62 26.71 13.92
N ARG A 365 -24.10 25.79 13.05
CA ARG A 365 -23.50 25.60 11.71
C ARG A 365 -23.64 26.87 10.87
N ALA A 366 -24.86 27.45 10.82
CA ALA A 366 -25.10 28.65 10.04
C ALA A 366 -24.21 29.83 10.48
N GLY A 367 -23.98 29.99 11.78
CA GLY A 367 -23.08 31.01 12.32
C GLY A 367 -21.64 30.82 11.86
N VAL A 368 -21.11 29.59 11.93
CA VAL A 368 -19.74 29.29 11.46
C VAL A 368 -19.61 29.51 9.94
N LEU A 369 -20.61 29.08 9.14
CA LEU A 369 -20.61 29.31 7.69
C LEU A 369 -20.60 30.80 7.35
N GLU A 370 -21.40 31.61 8.03
CA GLU A 370 -21.42 33.08 7.85
C GLU A 370 -20.08 33.72 8.22
N GLU A 371 -19.45 33.28 9.29
CA GLU A 371 -18.13 33.76 9.72
C GLU A 371 -17.02 33.42 8.73
N LEU A 372 -17.06 32.22 8.14
CA LEU A 372 -16.13 31.79 7.09
C LEU A 372 -16.36 32.61 5.82
N ALA A 373 -17.59 32.71 5.34
CA ALA A 373 -17.93 33.45 4.12
C ALA A 373 -17.64 34.96 4.25
N SER A 374 -17.78 35.52 5.45
CA SER A 374 -17.42 36.93 5.71
C SER A 374 -15.90 37.15 5.90
N GLY A 375 -15.14 36.12 6.19
CA GLY A 375 -13.70 36.18 6.49
C GLY A 375 -13.41 36.69 7.92
N ARG A 376 -14.40 36.70 8.84
CA ARG A 376 -14.20 37.05 10.26
C ARG A 376 -13.34 36.03 10.99
N VAL A 377 -13.45 34.76 10.61
CA VAL A 377 -12.65 33.68 11.18
C VAL A 377 -11.54 33.30 10.20
N PRO A 378 -10.26 33.40 10.62
CA PRO A 378 -9.11 33.14 9.75
C PRO A 378 -8.79 31.65 9.58
N ILE A 379 -9.20 30.80 10.53
CA ILE A 379 -8.93 29.37 10.48
C ILE A 379 -10.12 28.55 10.97
N VAL A 380 -10.42 27.47 10.29
CA VAL A 380 -11.39 26.47 10.70
C VAL A 380 -10.76 25.10 10.80
N VAL A 381 -11.05 24.38 11.87
CA VAL A 381 -10.69 22.98 12.08
C VAL A 381 -11.94 22.12 11.97
N GLY A 382 -11.84 20.99 11.26
CA GLY A 382 -13.00 20.12 11.13
C GLY A 382 -12.67 18.76 10.50
N THR A 383 -13.75 18.06 10.18
CA THR A 383 -13.71 16.77 9.48
C THR A 383 -14.09 16.93 8.00
N HIS A 384 -14.47 15.83 7.35
CA HIS A 384 -15.01 15.85 5.97
C HIS A 384 -16.17 16.85 5.76
N ALA A 385 -16.77 17.39 6.83
CA ALA A 385 -17.77 18.44 6.72
C ALA A 385 -17.28 19.72 6.01
N LEU A 386 -15.95 19.95 5.98
CA LEU A 386 -15.32 21.07 5.27
C LEU A 386 -15.40 20.95 3.74
N PHE A 387 -15.62 19.74 3.21
CA PHE A 387 -15.77 19.50 1.76
C PHE A 387 -17.18 19.81 1.23
N GLN A 388 -18.18 19.92 2.11
CA GLN A 388 -19.56 20.10 1.69
C GLN A 388 -19.74 21.42 0.91
N ASP A 389 -20.59 21.40 -0.11
CA ASP A 389 -20.76 22.51 -1.05
C ASP A 389 -21.23 23.82 -0.38
N ASP A 390 -21.93 23.71 0.75
CA ASP A 390 -22.41 24.84 1.54
C ASP A 390 -21.31 25.58 2.33
N VAL A 391 -20.07 25.05 2.37
CA VAL A 391 -18.94 25.70 3.04
C VAL A 391 -18.22 26.60 2.05
N GLU A 392 -18.38 27.91 2.22
CA GLU A 392 -17.74 28.92 1.41
C GLU A 392 -16.71 29.72 2.21
N PHE A 393 -15.57 30.00 1.58
CA PHE A 393 -14.50 30.83 2.13
C PHE A 393 -14.41 32.14 1.38
N LYS A 394 -14.16 33.23 2.11
CA LYS A 394 -13.92 34.54 1.49
C LYS A 394 -12.62 34.56 0.69
N LYS A 395 -11.54 34.01 1.27
CA LYS A 395 -10.20 33.94 0.66
C LYS A 395 -9.43 32.75 1.23
N LEU A 396 -9.70 31.56 0.75
CA LEU A 396 -8.96 30.36 1.16
C LEU A 396 -7.55 30.37 0.55
N GLY A 397 -6.51 30.32 1.39
CA GLY A 397 -5.11 30.34 0.98
C GLY A 397 -4.36 29.03 1.25
N LEU A 398 -4.75 28.29 2.31
CA LEU A 398 -4.07 27.05 2.69
C LEU A 398 -5.09 26.00 3.15
N ILE A 399 -4.90 24.79 2.66
CA ILE A 399 -5.59 23.59 3.12
C ILE A 399 -4.55 22.68 3.78
N VAL A 400 -4.81 22.29 5.03
CA VAL A 400 -4.03 21.28 5.75
C VAL A 400 -4.86 20.03 5.93
N VAL A 401 -4.34 18.88 5.52
CA VAL A 401 -4.99 17.57 5.63
C VAL A 401 -4.11 16.65 6.46
N ASP A 402 -4.56 16.30 7.67
CA ASP A 402 -3.84 15.35 8.51
C ASP A 402 -4.28 13.91 8.20
N GLU A 403 -3.33 12.96 8.31
CA GLU A 403 -3.51 11.53 8.01
C GLU A 403 -4.10 11.29 6.60
N GLN A 404 -3.47 11.88 5.59
CA GLN A 404 -3.92 11.92 4.20
C GLN A 404 -4.28 10.54 3.63
N HIS A 405 -3.61 9.47 4.06
CA HIS A 405 -3.85 8.10 3.56
C HIS A 405 -5.28 7.59 3.79
N ARG A 406 -6.08 8.27 4.62
CA ARG A 406 -7.50 7.96 4.89
C ARG A 406 -8.49 8.70 3.99
N PHE A 407 -7.99 9.55 3.06
CA PHE A 407 -8.82 10.35 2.16
C PHE A 407 -8.62 9.94 0.70
N GLY A 408 -9.73 9.88 -0.06
CA GLY A 408 -9.69 9.61 -1.49
C GLY A 408 -9.22 10.81 -2.33
N VAL A 409 -8.69 10.55 -3.53
CA VAL A 409 -8.24 11.58 -4.49
C VAL A 409 -9.34 12.60 -4.80
N HIS A 410 -10.60 12.16 -4.98
CA HIS A 410 -11.75 13.04 -5.26
C HIS A 410 -12.01 14.06 -4.15
N GLN A 411 -11.74 13.74 -2.90
CA GLN A 411 -11.96 14.65 -1.78
C GLN A 411 -10.92 15.76 -1.74
N ARG A 412 -9.70 15.51 -2.21
CA ARG A 412 -8.64 16.54 -2.34
C ARG A 412 -8.99 17.56 -3.42
N LEU A 413 -9.46 17.09 -4.56
CA LEU A 413 -9.83 17.94 -5.70
C LEU A 413 -10.99 18.89 -5.32
N SER A 414 -12.00 18.41 -4.60
CA SER A 414 -13.14 19.22 -4.20
C SER A 414 -12.80 20.39 -3.27
N LEU A 415 -11.70 20.32 -2.50
CA LEU A 415 -11.20 21.45 -1.71
C LEU A 415 -10.38 22.43 -2.54
N ALA A 416 -9.62 21.95 -3.52
CA ALA A 416 -8.86 22.81 -4.43
C ALA A 416 -9.78 23.78 -5.17
N ASP A 417 -10.98 23.32 -5.56
CA ASP A 417 -12.00 24.09 -6.26
C ASP A 417 -12.68 25.17 -5.36
N LYS A 418 -12.49 25.14 -4.03
CA LYS A 418 -13.02 26.14 -3.09
C LYS A 418 -12.15 27.40 -2.99
N GLY A 419 -11.14 27.54 -3.81
CA GLY A 419 -10.34 28.75 -3.96
C GLY A 419 -11.18 29.97 -4.40
N SER A 420 -10.68 31.17 -4.13
CA SER A 420 -11.35 32.43 -4.51
C SER A 420 -11.09 32.75 -5.99
N GLY A 421 -12.09 32.57 -6.84
CA GLY A 421 -12.00 32.90 -8.26
C GLY A 421 -11.07 31.95 -9.04
N GLU A 422 -10.06 32.46 -9.75
CA GLU A 422 -9.09 31.67 -10.50
C GLU A 422 -7.89 31.20 -9.66
N MET A 423 -7.85 31.46 -8.35
CA MET A 423 -6.73 31.09 -7.47
C MET A 423 -7.02 29.79 -6.72
N HIS A 424 -6.11 28.85 -6.81
CA HIS A 424 -6.12 27.61 -6.04
C HIS A 424 -5.35 27.77 -4.72
N PRO A 425 -5.87 27.28 -3.59
CA PRO A 425 -5.16 27.32 -2.33
C PRO A 425 -3.95 26.38 -2.31
N HIS A 426 -2.94 26.69 -1.50
CA HIS A 426 -1.85 25.77 -1.21
C HIS A 426 -2.39 24.55 -0.45
N GLN A 427 -1.81 23.38 -0.69
CA GLN A 427 -2.20 22.11 -0.04
C GLN A 427 -1.01 21.51 0.73
N LEU A 428 -1.23 21.27 1.99
CA LEU A 428 -0.29 20.64 2.91
C LEU A 428 -0.89 19.35 3.47
N ALA A 429 -0.32 18.24 3.09
CA ALA A 429 -0.68 16.93 3.62
C ALA A 429 0.28 16.53 4.74
N LEU A 430 -0.26 15.98 5.82
CA LEU A 430 0.52 15.43 6.93
C LEU A 430 0.28 13.92 7.02
N THR A 431 1.32 13.17 7.38
CA THR A 431 1.18 11.75 7.71
C THR A 431 2.09 11.35 8.86
N ALA A 432 1.54 10.59 9.83
CA ALA A 432 2.29 10.02 10.94
C ALA A 432 2.85 8.63 10.63
N THR A 433 2.43 8.02 9.52
CA THR A 433 3.08 6.82 9.01
C THR A 433 4.23 7.25 8.10
N PRO A 434 5.49 6.99 8.47
CA PRO A 434 6.59 7.15 7.53
C PRO A 434 6.31 6.29 6.30
N ILE A 435 6.49 6.88 5.14
CA ILE A 435 6.30 6.22 3.85
C ILE A 435 7.69 6.04 3.26
N PRO A 436 8.10 4.81 2.88
CA PRO A 436 9.36 4.60 2.20
C PRO A 436 9.51 5.57 1.02
N ARG A 437 10.73 6.08 0.82
CA ARG A 437 10.98 7.11 -0.19
C ARG A 437 10.55 6.67 -1.59
N SER A 438 10.84 5.44 -1.95
CA SER A 438 10.44 4.82 -3.21
C SER A 438 8.92 4.80 -3.39
N LEU A 439 8.21 4.40 -2.33
CA LEU A 439 6.77 4.38 -2.32
C LEU A 439 6.17 5.80 -2.38
N ALA A 440 6.78 6.77 -1.69
CA ALA A 440 6.37 8.17 -1.75
C ALA A 440 6.52 8.75 -3.16
N MET A 441 7.61 8.45 -3.87
CA MET A 441 7.84 8.90 -5.25
C MET A 441 6.82 8.34 -6.26
N VAL A 442 6.25 7.19 -5.97
CA VAL A 442 5.25 6.54 -6.83
C VAL A 442 3.83 6.90 -6.41
N ALA A 443 3.52 6.80 -5.12
CA ALA A 443 2.17 7.00 -4.61
C ALA A 443 1.75 8.47 -4.52
N TYR A 444 2.71 9.33 -4.25
CA TYR A 444 2.53 10.76 -4.00
C TYR A 444 3.48 11.59 -4.87
N GLY A 445 3.83 11.08 -6.04
CA GLY A 445 4.74 11.74 -6.95
C GLY A 445 4.25 13.10 -7.45
N ASP A 446 2.96 13.40 -7.33
CA ASP A 446 2.35 14.69 -7.55
C ASP A 446 2.64 15.71 -6.43
N LEU A 447 3.06 15.26 -5.24
CA LEU A 447 3.40 16.08 -4.09
C LEU A 447 4.92 16.22 -3.92
N ASP A 448 5.37 17.39 -3.55
CA ASP A 448 6.72 17.56 -3.00
C ASP A 448 6.77 16.99 -1.59
N CYS A 449 7.87 16.32 -1.21
CA CYS A 449 7.96 15.63 0.07
C CYS A 449 8.99 16.29 0.99
N SER A 450 8.57 16.55 2.23
CA SER A 450 9.43 17.00 3.33
C SER A 450 9.41 15.99 4.46
N VAL A 451 10.57 15.74 5.07
CA VAL A 451 10.73 14.73 6.13
C VAL A 451 11.18 15.42 7.42
N ILE A 452 10.44 15.19 8.52
CA ILE A 452 10.90 15.53 9.87
C ILE A 452 11.56 14.27 10.43
N ASP A 453 12.88 14.23 10.33
CA ASP A 453 13.76 13.11 10.69
C ASP A 453 14.34 13.22 12.11
N GLU A 454 13.85 14.17 12.89
CA GLU A 454 14.23 14.38 14.29
C GLU A 454 13.02 14.27 15.21
N LEU A 455 13.22 13.68 16.39
CA LEU A 455 12.22 13.70 17.46
C LEU A 455 12.46 14.90 18.37
N PRO A 456 11.38 15.49 18.96
CA PRO A 456 11.51 16.59 19.92
C PRO A 456 12.41 16.22 21.12
N PRO A 457 13.16 17.19 21.68
CA PRO A 457 13.98 16.95 22.86
C PRO A 457 13.15 16.44 24.04
N GLY A 458 13.70 15.51 24.81
CA GLY A 458 13.05 14.94 26.00
C GLY A 458 12.19 13.70 25.75
N ARG A 459 12.02 13.28 24.50
CA ARG A 459 11.35 12.01 24.20
C ARG A 459 12.28 10.84 24.50
N GLN A 460 11.79 9.91 25.34
CA GLN A 460 12.54 8.70 25.72
C GLN A 460 12.30 7.57 24.72
N PRO A 461 13.33 6.75 24.41
CA PRO A 461 13.18 5.56 23.59
C PRO A 461 12.20 4.57 24.24
N VAL A 462 11.35 3.93 23.43
CA VAL A 462 10.40 2.91 23.91
C VAL A 462 11.02 1.52 23.76
N THR A 463 11.31 0.85 24.89
CA THR A 463 11.82 -0.51 24.88
C THR A 463 10.74 -1.50 24.44
N THR A 464 10.92 -2.16 23.29
CA THR A 464 9.98 -3.16 22.78
C THR A 464 10.42 -4.57 23.17
N THR A 465 9.50 -5.36 23.73
CA THR A 465 9.78 -6.73 24.20
C THR A 465 8.74 -7.70 23.65
N LEU A 466 9.20 -8.81 23.06
CA LEU A 466 8.35 -9.92 22.60
C LEU A 466 8.07 -10.89 23.76
N ILE A 467 6.80 -11.20 23.99
CA ILE A 467 6.39 -12.06 25.11
C ILE A 467 5.41 -13.11 24.61
N ASP A 468 5.74 -14.37 24.89
CA ASP A 468 4.81 -15.48 24.65
C ASP A 468 3.56 -15.36 25.55
N HIS A 469 2.38 -15.61 24.97
CA HIS A 469 1.08 -15.48 25.66
C HIS A 469 0.96 -16.37 26.91
N SER A 470 1.73 -17.46 27.04
CA SER A 470 1.78 -18.27 28.25
C SER A 470 2.25 -17.50 29.51
N ARG A 471 2.96 -16.37 29.30
CA ARG A 471 3.44 -15.48 30.38
C ARG A 471 2.47 -14.34 30.72
N ARG A 472 1.23 -14.36 30.19
CA ARG A 472 0.24 -13.29 30.37
C ARG A 472 -0.01 -12.93 31.82
N ASP A 473 -0.13 -13.91 32.72
CA ASP A 473 -0.39 -13.65 34.15
C ASP A 473 0.79 -12.94 34.84
N ALA A 474 2.02 -13.19 34.38
CA ALA A 474 3.19 -12.45 34.86
C ALA A 474 3.18 -10.99 34.37
N VAL A 475 2.73 -10.75 33.13
CA VAL A 475 2.54 -9.40 32.58
C VAL A 475 1.49 -8.65 33.37
N ILE A 476 0.32 -9.27 33.65
CA ILE A 476 -0.77 -8.65 34.44
C ILE A 476 -0.25 -8.18 35.80
N ARG A 477 0.45 -9.06 36.54
CA ARG A 477 1.03 -8.65 37.82
C ARG A 477 2.00 -7.49 37.75
N ARG A 478 2.84 -7.48 36.72
CA ARG A 478 3.86 -6.43 36.53
C ARG A 478 3.24 -5.09 36.13
N VAL A 479 2.20 -5.11 35.28
CA VAL A 479 1.41 -3.93 34.91
C VAL A 479 0.68 -3.38 36.13
N GLY A 480 0.09 -4.26 36.97
CA GLY A 480 -0.56 -3.86 38.21
C GLY A 480 0.41 -3.11 39.14
N ALA A 481 1.58 -3.68 39.41
CA ALA A 481 2.58 -3.03 40.24
C ALA A 481 3.01 -1.65 39.68
N ALA A 482 3.23 -1.55 38.39
CA ALA A 482 3.58 -0.26 37.76
C ALA A 482 2.44 0.77 37.86
N CYS A 483 1.18 0.34 37.77
CA CYS A 483 0.03 1.21 37.96
C CYS A 483 -0.12 1.66 39.42
N GLU A 484 0.21 0.82 40.39
CA GLU A 484 0.25 1.18 41.81
C GLU A 484 1.36 2.21 42.13
N GLU A 485 2.46 2.17 41.36
CA GLU A 485 3.52 3.19 41.40
C GLU A 485 3.14 4.52 40.74
N GLY A 486 1.90 4.65 40.21
CA GLY A 486 1.37 5.87 39.60
C GLY A 486 1.57 5.95 38.09
N ARG A 487 2.06 4.90 37.40
CA ARG A 487 2.16 4.84 35.95
C ARG A 487 0.81 4.54 35.31
N GLN A 488 0.64 4.95 34.06
CA GLN A 488 -0.54 4.57 33.27
C GLN A 488 -0.18 3.60 32.15
N ALA A 489 -1.10 2.68 31.84
CA ALA A 489 -0.91 1.63 30.86
C ALA A 489 -2.05 1.56 29.85
N TYR A 490 -1.72 1.26 28.61
CA TYR A 490 -2.64 0.81 27.57
C TYR A 490 -2.58 -0.71 27.44
N TRP A 491 -3.75 -1.34 27.29
CA TRP A 491 -3.87 -2.75 26.96
C TRP A 491 -4.72 -2.89 25.70
N VAL A 492 -4.08 -3.17 24.57
CA VAL A 492 -4.75 -3.27 23.26
C VAL A 492 -5.09 -4.73 23.00
N CYS A 493 -6.37 -4.99 22.73
CA CYS A 493 -6.91 -6.31 22.43
C CYS A 493 -7.24 -6.44 20.95
N THR A 494 -6.82 -7.56 20.36
CA THR A 494 -7.19 -7.99 19.01
C THR A 494 -7.79 -9.37 19.06
N ALA A 495 -8.87 -9.64 18.29
CA ALA A 495 -9.51 -10.96 18.27
C ALA A 495 -8.67 -12.00 17.52
N ILE A 496 -9.02 -13.27 17.72
CA ILE A 496 -8.40 -14.39 17.00
C ILE A 496 -8.93 -14.52 15.57
N GLU A 497 -10.14 -14.05 15.28
CA GLU A 497 -10.74 -13.98 13.95
C GLU A 497 -10.98 -12.52 13.57
N GLU A 498 -10.85 -12.18 12.29
CA GLU A 498 -11.07 -10.81 11.79
C GLU A 498 -12.55 -10.44 11.82
N SER A 499 -12.98 -9.84 12.91
CA SER A 499 -14.34 -9.31 13.08
C SER A 499 -14.35 -8.23 14.15
N ASP A 500 -14.86 -7.05 13.83
CA ASP A 500 -15.03 -5.95 14.80
C ASP A 500 -15.85 -6.36 16.03
N THR A 501 -16.77 -7.31 15.87
CA THR A 501 -17.58 -7.84 16.97
C THR A 501 -16.74 -8.68 17.95
N LEU A 502 -15.86 -9.53 17.42
CA LEU A 502 -14.98 -10.39 18.21
C LEU A 502 -13.88 -9.59 18.91
N ASP A 503 -13.38 -8.52 18.28
CA ASP A 503 -12.43 -7.60 18.92
C ASP A 503 -13.02 -6.93 20.15
N ILE A 504 -14.29 -6.55 20.09
CA ILE A 504 -15.01 -5.93 21.21
C ILE A 504 -15.22 -6.93 22.34
N GLU A 505 -15.70 -8.13 22.04
CA GLU A 505 -15.89 -9.21 23.03
C GLU A 505 -14.55 -9.58 23.70
N ALA A 506 -13.45 -9.62 22.94
CA ALA A 506 -12.12 -9.86 23.48
C ALA A 506 -11.65 -8.74 24.42
N ALA A 507 -11.95 -7.49 24.10
CA ALA A 507 -11.60 -6.34 24.93
C ALA A 507 -12.44 -6.31 26.22
N GLU A 508 -13.74 -6.58 26.15
CA GLU A 508 -14.63 -6.69 27.32
C GLU A 508 -14.21 -7.83 28.26
N ALA A 509 -13.98 -9.02 27.73
CA ALA A 509 -13.49 -10.17 28.50
C ALA A 509 -12.10 -9.92 29.13
N THR A 510 -11.22 -9.21 28.42
CA THR A 510 -9.91 -8.84 28.96
C THR A 510 -10.05 -7.81 30.08
N ARG A 511 -10.91 -6.79 29.93
CA ARG A 511 -11.20 -5.84 31.01
C ARG A 511 -11.70 -6.56 32.27
N ASP A 512 -12.69 -7.44 32.13
CA ASP A 512 -13.29 -8.14 33.27
C ASP A 512 -12.26 -9.00 33.99
N ARG A 513 -11.42 -9.73 33.27
CA ARG A 513 -10.30 -10.48 33.82
C ARG A 513 -9.26 -9.59 34.53
N LEU A 514 -8.98 -8.41 33.98
CA LEU A 514 -8.05 -7.47 34.59
C LEU A 514 -8.64 -6.85 35.86
N ILE A 515 -9.93 -6.55 35.90
CA ILE A 515 -10.61 -6.06 37.11
C ILE A 515 -10.55 -7.10 38.23
N GLU A 516 -10.76 -8.39 37.90
CA GLU A 516 -10.65 -9.49 38.88
C GLU A 516 -9.22 -9.66 39.38
N ALA A 517 -8.23 -9.58 38.49
CA ALA A 517 -6.82 -9.75 38.82
C ALA A 517 -6.17 -8.54 39.53
N LEU A 518 -6.69 -7.33 39.30
CA LEU A 518 -6.13 -6.04 39.76
C LEU A 518 -7.21 -5.20 40.47
N PRO A 519 -7.73 -5.61 41.64
CA PRO A 519 -8.89 -4.97 42.28
C PRO A 519 -8.64 -3.52 42.75
N ASN A 520 -7.37 -3.10 42.90
CA ASN A 520 -6.98 -1.75 43.31
C ASN A 520 -6.77 -0.78 42.14
N ILE A 521 -6.82 -1.25 40.89
CA ILE A 521 -6.55 -0.46 39.70
C ILE A 521 -7.88 -0.08 39.03
N ARG A 522 -8.06 1.20 38.73
CA ARG A 522 -9.24 1.68 37.99
C ARG A 522 -9.00 1.49 36.49
N ILE A 523 -9.84 0.65 35.89
CA ILE A 523 -9.70 0.18 34.51
C ILE A 523 -10.82 0.74 33.65
N GLY A 524 -10.47 1.47 32.59
CA GLY A 524 -11.40 1.94 31.56
C GLY A 524 -11.44 1.02 30.35
N LEU A 525 -12.49 1.15 29.52
CA LEU A 525 -12.65 0.42 28.26
C LEU A 525 -13.02 1.37 27.12
N VAL A 526 -12.35 1.23 25.97
CA VAL A 526 -12.67 1.99 24.74
C VAL A 526 -12.69 1.05 23.54
N HIS A 527 -13.80 1.03 22.82
CA HIS A 527 -13.95 0.21 21.59
C HIS A 527 -14.87 0.88 20.55
N GLY A 528 -14.94 0.31 19.35
CA GLY A 528 -15.64 0.91 18.19
C GLY A 528 -17.11 1.22 18.44
N ARG A 529 -17.85 0.39 19.19
CA ARG A 529 -19.32 0.56 19.43
C ARG A 529 -19.69 1.61 20.46
N LEU A 530 -18.75 2.10 21.28
CA LEU A 530 -19.05 3.19 22.21
C LEU A 530 -19.43 4.45 21.43
N THR A 531 -20.38 5.20 21.98
CA THR A 531 -20.70 6.53 21.43
C THR A 531 -19.48 7.43 21.55
N PRO A 532 -19.35 8.42 20.68
CA PRO A 532 -18.25 9.37 20.77
C PRO A 532 -18.18 10.13 22.10
N ALA A 533 -19.33 10.41 22.72
CA ALA A 533 -19.37 11.04 24.04
C ALA A 533 -18.78 10.13 25.13
N GLU A 534 -19.11 8.85 25.12
CA GLU A 534 -18.54 7.86 26.05
C GLU A 534 -17.02 7.68 25.83
N LYS A 535 -16.57 7.62 24.56
CA LYS A 535 -15.15 7.58 24.23
C LYS A 535 -14.41 8.79 24.77
N ALA A 536 -14.95 9.99 24.51
CA ALA A 536 -14.35 11.24 24.97
C ALA A 536 -14.29 11.30 26.51
N ALA A 537 -15.36 10.92 27.20
CA ALA A 537 -15.40 10.89 28.66
C ALA A 537 -14.37 9.91 29.26
N THR A 538 -14.28 8.70 28.73
CA THR A 538 -13.32 7.69 29.21
C THR A 538 -11.86 8.15 28.94
N MET A 539 -11.60 8.73 27.77
CA MET A 539 -10.29 9.26 27.43
C MET A 539 -9.89 10.47 28.29
N ALA A 540 -10.84 11.35 28.63
CA ALA A 540 -10.61 12.47 29.55
C ALA A 540 -10.23 11.95 30.95
N GLN A 541 -10.98 10.98 31.50
CA GLN A 541 -10.67 10.36 32.78
C GLN A 541 -9.26 9.69 32.77
N PHE A 542 -8.90 9.05 31.68
CA PHE A 542 -7.57 8.45 31.54
C PHE A 542 -6.49 9.55 31.46
N LYS A 543 -6.69 10.59 30.69
CA LYS A 543 -5.76 11.73 30.58
C LYS A 543 -5.55 12.45 31.92
N GLU A 544 -6.60 12.60 32.74
CA GLU A 544 -6.57 13.22 34.06
C GLU A 544 -6.00 12.29 35.15
N GLY A 545 -5.62 11.05 34.82
CA GLY A 545 -5.08 10.07 35.77
C GLY A 545 -6.14 9.43 36.68
N GLN A 546 -7.44 9.65 36.41
CA GLN A 546 -8.52 9.01 37.14
C GLN A 546 -8.57 7.50 36.85
N LEU A 547 -8.14 7.06 35.66
CA LEU A 547 -7.94 5.68 35.27
C LEU A 547 -6.43 5.38 35.14
N GLN A 548 -5.97 4.26 35.68
CA GLN A 548 -4.59 3.82 35.61
C GLN A 548 -4.34 2.87 34.42
N LEU A 549 -5.35 2.10 34.02
CA LEU A 549 -5.26 1.15 32.91
C LEU A 549 -6.42 1.38 31.94
N LEU A 550 -6.11 1.48 30.66
CA LEU A 550 -7.10 1.60 29.60
C LEU A 550 -7.04 0.38 28.69
N VAL A 551 -8.10 -0.44 28.70
CA VAL A 551 -8.29 -1.53 27.75
C VAL A 551 -8.95 -0.97 26.50
N ALA A 552 -8.43 -1.33 25.33
CA ALA A 552 -8.97 -0.81 24.07
C ALA A 552 -8.80 -1.80 22.92
N THR A 553 -9.62 -1.64 21.89
CA THR A 553 -9.35 -2.23 20.57
C THR A 553 -8.39 -1.32 19.79
N THR A 554 -8.10 -1.63 18.52
CA THR A 554 -7.25 -0.82 17.63
C THR A 554 -7.74 0.63 17.41
N VAL A 555 -8.95 0.98 17.85
CA VAL A 555 -9.50 2.36 17.80
C VAL A 555 -8.59 3.39 18.48
N ILE A 556 -7.72 2.96 19.40
CA ILE A 556 -6.73 3.83 20.09
C ILE A 556 -5.56 4.26 19.17
N GLU A 557 -5.46 3.68 17.99
CA GLU A 557 -4.50 4.07 16.93
C GLU A 557 -4.67 5.56 16.55
N VAL A 558 -5.90 6.09 16.69
CA VAL A 558 -6.23 7.50 16.44
C VAL A 558 -6.38 8.20 17.79
N GLY A 559 -5.33 9.06 18.21
CA GLY A 559 -5.62 9.66 19.26
C GLY A 559 -5.05 10.55 20.28
N VAL A 560 -5.37 10.36 21.53
CA VAL A 560 -5.15 11.31 22.63
C VAL A 560 -3.74 11.19 23.16
N ASP A 561 -3.09 12.33 23.39
CA ASP A 561 -1.79 12.43 24.06
C ASP A 561 -1.96 12.28 25.57
N VAL A 562 -1.34 11.24 26.15
CA VAL A 562 -1.31 10.98 27.60
C VAL A 562 0.14 10.84 28.06
N PRO A 563 0.76 11.93 28.54
CA PRO A 563 2.20 11.94 28.87
C PRO A 563 2.60 10.93 29.94
N ASN A 564 1.72 10.57 30.86
CA ASN A 564 1.97 9.64 31.95
C ASN A 564 1.82 8.14 31.53
N ALA A 565 1.28 7.88 30.33
CA ALA A 565 1.17 6.53 29.80
C ALA A 565 2.55 6.04 29.32
N SER A 566 3.15 5.15 30.08
CA SER A 566 4.50 4.62 29.85
C SER A 566 4.52 3.12 29.51
N LEU A 567 3.38 2.45 29.55
CA LEU A 567 3.26 1.03 29.23
C LEU A 567 2.23 0.82 28.11
N MET A 568 2.64 0.08 27.09
CA MET A 568 1.78 -0.40 26.01
C MET A 568 1.83 -1.91 25.96
N ILE A 569 0.71 -2.57 26.14
CA ILE A 569 0.57 -4.02 26.01
C ILE A 569 -0.32 -4.30 24.81
N ILE A 570 0.14 -5.13 23.87
CA ILE A 570 -0.60 -5.50 22.67
C ILE A 570 -0.80 -7.02 22.66
N ASP A 571 -2.03 -7.46 22.83
CA ASP A 571 -2.41 -8.87 22.76
C ASP A 571 -2.50 -9.33 21.30
N ASN A 572 -2.06 -10.57 21.00
CA ASN A 572 -2.03 -11.19 19.68
C ASN A 572 -1.36 -10.28 18.62
N ALA A 573 -0.21 -9.70 18.99
CA ALA A 573 0.52 -8.72 18.16
C ALA A 573 0.90 -9.28 16.78
N GLU A 574 1.04 -10.60 16.63
CA GLU A 574 1.31 -11.30 15.38
C GLU A 574 0.25 -11.06 14.28
N ARG A 575 -0.92 -10.56 14.66
CA ARG A 575 -2.03 -10.29 13.75
C ARG A 575 -2.05 -8.89 13.16
N LEU A 576 -1.42 -7.96 13.86
CA LEU A 576 -1.39 -6.57 13.42
C LEU A 576 -0.30 -6.33 12.38
N GLY A 577 -0.55 -5.36 11.51
CA GLY A 577 0.44 -4.86 10.57
C GLY A 577 1.56 -4.09 11.28
N LEU A 578 2.75 -4.04 10.64
CA LEU A 578 3.90 -3.30 11.17
C LEU A 578 3.58 -1.83 11.43
N ALA A 579 2.92 -1.16 10.49
CA ALA A 579 2.52 0.23 10.62
C ALA A 579 1.58 0.45 11.83
N GLN A 580 0.61 -0.43 12.05
CA GLN A 580 -0.32 -0.34 13.19
C GLN A 580 0.41 -0.55 14.52
N LEU A 581 1.27 -1.55 14.61
CA LEU A 581 2.08 -1.80 15.81
C LEU A 581 3.00 -0.62 16.12
N HIS A 582 3.60 0.00 15.08
CA HIS A 582 4.42 1.18 15.22
C HIS A 582 3.63 2.40 15.72
N GLN A 583 2.45 2.65 15.16
CA GLN A 583 1.55 3.73 15.62
C GLN A 583 1.11 3.55 17.07
N LEU A 584 0.75 2.31 17.46
CA LEU A 584 0.41 1.98 18.85
C LEU A 584 1.61 2.18 19.78
N ARG A 585 2.80 1.73 19.41
CA ARG A 585 4.04 1.97 20.17
C ARG A 585 4.28 3.48 20.38
N GLY A 586 4.04 4.29 19.37
CA GLY A 586 4.19 5.76 19.42
C GLY A 586 3.22 6.48 20.37
N ARG A 587 2.23 5.77 20.94
CA ARG A 587 1.30 6.32 21.96
C ARG A 587 1.92 6.40 23.36
N VAL A 588 3.04 5.74 23.61
CA VAL A 588 3.81 5.85 24.83
C VAL A 588 5.19 6.49 24.56
N GLY A 589 5.96 6.82 25.59
CA GLY A 589 7.25 7.50 25.43
C GLY A 589 7.15 9.02 25.24
N ARG A 590 6.04 9.63 25.67
CA ARG A 590 5.82 11.09 25.57
C ARG A 590 6.14 11.86 26.85
N GLY A 591 6.43 11.15 27.93
CA GLY A 591 6.86 11.70 29.21
C GLY A 591 8.33 11.46 29.50
N ALA A 592 8.78 11.88 30.69
CA ALA A 592 10.17 11.69 31.14
C ALA A 592 10.46 10.28 31.71
N ILE A 593 9.46 9.41 31.78
CA ILE A 593 9.55 8.06 32.39
C ILE A 593 9.88 7.04 31.31
N ASP A 594 10.77 6.08 31.64
CA ASP A 594 11.08 4.95 30.74
C ASP A 594 9.82 4.22 30.30
N SER A 595 9.68 4.05 28.98
CA SER A 595 8.47 3.49 28.39
C SER A 595 8.72 2.12 27.78
N HIS A 596 7.75 1.23 27.90
CA HIS A 596 7.83 -0.14 27.40
C HIS A 596 6.62 -0.51 26.54
N CYS A 597 6.92 -1.19 25.44
CA CYS A 597 5.91 -1.79 24.56
C CYS A 597 6.07 -3.32 24.61
N LEU A 598 5.05 -4.02 25.10
CA LEU A 598 5.02 -5.47 25.22
C LEU A 598 4.16 -6.06 24.12
N LEU A 599 4.79 -6.77 23.19
CA LEU A 599 4.12 -7.45 22.08
C LEU A 599 3.89 -8.91 22.46
N MET A 600 2.66 -9.25 22.80
CA MET A 600 2.28 -10.60 23.21
C MET A 600 1.84 -11.38 21.96
N PHE A 601 2.38 -12.58 21.78
CA PHE A 601 2.08 -13.44 20.64
C PHE A 601 1.78 -14.88 21.06
N ARG A 602 1.10 -15.65 20.19
CA ARG A 602 0.75 -17.06 20.39
C ARG A 602 1.52 -17.96 19.44
N GLN A 603 2.02 -19.08 19.95
CA GLN A 603 2.61 -20.15 19.14
C GLN A 603 1.50 -21.04 18.54
N PRO A 604 1.67 -21.63 17.33
CA PRO A 604 2.78 -21.38 16.41
C PRO A 604 2.64 -20.03 15.67
N ILE A 605 3.75 -19.34 15.45
CA ILE A 605 3.84 -18.08 14.72
C ILE A 605 4.40 -18.34 13.31
N SER A 606 3.87 -17.66 12.29
CA SER A 606 4.42 -17.73 10.92
C SER A 606 5.75 -16.97 10.82
N ASP A 607 6.61 -17.36 9.89
CA ASP A 607 7.89 -16.70 9.64
C ASP A 607 7.70 -15.19 9.32
N THR A 608 6.66 -14.86 8.57
CA THR A 608 6.31 -13.46 8.24
C THR A 608 5.92 -12.67 9.49
N ALA A 609 5.10 -13.23 10.38
CA ALA A 609 4.72 -12.57 11.61
C ALA A 609 5.90 -12.45 12.58
N GLN A 610 6.75 -13.46 12.65
CA GLN A 610 7.97 -13.40 13.45
C GLN A 610 8.91 -12.28 12.99
N ARG A 611 9.14 -12.17 11.67
CA ARG A 611 9.94 -11.08 11.08
C ARG A 611 9.36 -9.71 11.43
N ARG A 612 8.04 -9.50 11.31
CA ARG A 612 7.38 -8.24 11.67
C ARG A 612 7.64 -7.84 13.12
N LEU A 613 7.47 -8.77 14.06
CA LEU A 613 7.69 -8.50 15.48
C LEU A 613 9.17 -8.20 15.78
N GLN A 614 10.11 -8.90 15.14
CA GLN A 614 11.54 -8.66 15.28
C GLN A 614 11.96 -7.27 14.83
N VAL A 615 11.48 -6.80 13.68
CA VAL A 615 11.76 -5.44 13.18
C VAL A 615 11.37 -4.37 14.21
N LEU A 616 10.21 -4.50 14.87
CA LEU A 616 9.78 -3.56 15.90
C LEU A 616 10.60 -3.66 17.19
N GLN A 617 11.19 -4.81 17.49
CA GLN A 617 12.07 -4.99 18.63
C GLN A 617 13.44 -4.35 18.35
N GLU A 618 13.95 -4.46 17.13
CA GLU A 618 15.28 -4.02 16.72
C GLU A 618 15.35 -2.53 16.38
N SER A 619 14.27 -1.95 15.82
CA SER A 619 14.23 -0.57 15.37
C SER A 619 13.13 0.26 16.03
N GLN A 620 13.49 1.50 16.35
CA GLN A 620 12.55 2.54 16.78
C GLN A 620 12.23 3.52 15.64
N ASP A 621 13.04 3.54 14.61
CA ASP A 621 12.88 4.41 13.45
C ASP A 621 11.69 3.95 12.60
N GLY A 622 10.71 4.84 12.46
CA GLY A 622 9.51 4.58 11.68
C GLY A 622 9.77 4.37 10.18
N PHE A 623 10.84 4.96 9.63
CA PHE A 623 11.21 4.75 8.22
C PHE A 623 11.74 3.34 7.99
N VAL A 624 12.62 2.84 8.87
CA VAL A 624 13.12 1.45 8.84
C VAL A 624 11.97 0.46 8.97
N VAL A 625 11.01 0.74 9.85
CA VAL A 625 9.81 -0.08 10.04
C VAL A 625 8.95 -0.09 8.76
N ALA A 626 8.78 1.06 8.13
CA ALA A 626 7.99 1.18 6.90
C ALA A 626 8.66 0.48 5.69
N GLU A 627 9.99 0.57 5.54
CA GLU A 627 10.75 -0.16 4.52
C GLU A 627 10.62 -1.68 4.72
N ALA A 628 10.71 -2.14 5.96
CA ALA A 628 10.52 -3.55 6.29
C ALA A 628 9.07 -4.02 6.00
N ASP A 629 8.05 -3.18 6.29
CA ASP A 629 6.65 -3.49 5.97
C ASP A 629 6.43 -3.61 4.46
N LEU A 630 7.03 -2.70 3.68
CA LEU A 630 7.01 -2.75 2.21
C LEU A 630 7.66 -4.04 1.67
N ALA A 631 8.81 -4.42 2.22
CA ALA A 631 9.51 -5.64 1.83
C ALA A 631 8.75 -6.93 2.19
N ILE A 632 8.02 -6.93 3.30
CA ILE A 632 7.26 -8.10 3.78
C ILE A 632 5.93 -8.27 3.05
N ARG A 633 5.19 -7.19 2.82
CA ARG A 633 3.84 -7.23 2.22
C ARG A 633 3.81 -7.01 0.72
N GLY A 634 4.79 -6.29 0.21
CA GLY A 634 4.74 -5.73 -1.14
C GLY A 634 3.87 -4.46 -1.24
N PRO A 635 4.04 -3.69 -2.33
CA PRO A 635 3.38 -2.39 -2.50
C PRO A 635 1.84 -2.48 -2.61
N GLY A 636 1.32 -3.58 -3.14
CA GLY A 636 -0.12 -3.75 -3.39
C GLY A 636 -0.97 -3.83 -2.12
N GLU A 637 -0.49 -4.48 -1.06
CA GLU A 637 -1.21 -4.57 0.21
C GLU A 637 -1.05 -3.31 1.07
N LEU A 638 0.09 -2.63 0.97
CA LEU A 638 0.41 -1.48 1.81
C LEU A 638 -0.44 -0.25 1.47
N LEU A 639 -0.76 -0.09 0.21
CA LEU A 639 -1.52 1.06 -0.31
C LEU A 639 -3.03 0.81 -0.41
N GLY A 640 -3.48 -0.41 -0.16
CA GLY A 640 -4.87 -0.79 -0.31
C GLY A 640 -5.36 -0.52 -1.74
N THR A 641 -5.12 -1.43 -2.64
CA THR A 641 -5.37 -1.31 -4.10
C THR A 641 -6.74 -0.75 -4.51
N ARG A 642 -7.71 -0.74 -3.59
CA ARG A 642 -9.05 -0.15 -3.80
C ARG A 642 -9.22 1.27 -3.27
N GLN A 643 -8.34 1.76 -2.39
CA GLN A 643 -8.53 3.06 -1.72
C GLN A 643 -7.68 4.20 -2.29
N THR A 644 -6.55 3.90 -2.94
CA THR A 644 -5.59 4.93 -3.36
C THR A 644 -5.65 5.32 -4.83
N GLY A 645 -6.42 4.63 -5.67
CA GLY A 645 -6.47 4.91 -7.12
C GLY A 645 -5.13 4.65 -7.84
N MET A 646 -4.14 4.06 -7.18
CA MET A 646 -2.86 3.76 -7.77
C MET A 646 -2.98 2.67 -8.84
N ALA A 647 -2.32 2.87 -9.96
CA ALA A 647 -2.16 1.86 -10.98
C ALA A 647 -1.33 0.69 -10.42
N GLU A 648 -1.90 -0.52 -10.41
CA GLU A 648 -1.09 -1.72 -10.26
C GLU A 648 -0.08 -1.77 -11.40
N PHE A 649 1.20 -1.86 -11.08
CA PHE A 649 2.23 -2.09 -12.07
C PHE A 649 2.04 -3.47 -12.70
N ARG A 650 2.31 -3.55 -14.01
CA ARG A 650 2.21 -4.80 -14.77
C ARG A 650 3.44 -5.69 -14.59
N ILE A 651 4.61 -5.08 -14.38
CA ILE A 651 5.89 -5.77 -14.28
C ILE A 651 6.80 -5.17 -13.19
N ALA A 652 6.75 -3.84 -12.97
CA ALA A 652 7.57 -3.21 -11.94
C ALA A 652 7.10 -3.62 -10.54
N SER A 653 8.07 -3.85 -9.65
CA SER A 653 7.86 -4.12 -8.23
C SER A 653 8.74 -3.16 -7.44
N LEU A 654 8.18 -2.35 -6.57
CA LEU A 654 8.93 -1.30 -5.86
C LEU A 654 10.06 -1.87 -4.99
N PRO A 655 9.88 -2.97 -4.23
CA PRO A 655 10.97 -3.55 -3.44
C PRO A 655 12.15 -4.03 -4.29
N GLU A 656 11.86 -4.56 -5.48
CA GLU A 656 12.86 -5.19 -6.35
C GLU A 656 13.50 -4.19 -7.33
N HIS A 657 12.75 -3.15 -7.72
CA HIS A 657 13.16 -2.19 -8.75
C HIS A 657 13.36 -0.76 -8.20
N GLU A 658 13.55 -0.60 -6.89
CA GLU A 658 13.76 0.71 -6.26
C GLU A 658 14.94 1.49 -6.89
N SER A 659 16.04 0.79 -7.21
CA SER A 659 17.21 1.39 -7.84
C SER A 659 16.92 2.02 -9.21
N LEU A 660 15.89 1.55 -9.92
CA LEU A 660 15.48 2.09 -11.23
C LEU A 660 14.67 3.38 -11.11
N LEU A 661 14.08 3.70 -9.94
CA LEU A 661 13.19 4.85 -9.78
C LEU A 661 13.88 6.18 -10.02
N ILE A 662 15.09 6.37 -9.49
CA ILE A 662 15.85 7.63 -9.61
C ILE A 662 16.20 7.86 -11.09
N GLU A 663 16.68 6.82 -11.76
CA GLU A 663 17.00 6.89 -13.20
C GLU A 663 15.73 7.13 -14.03
N ALA A 664 14.64 6.42 -13.73
CA ALA A 664 13.36 6.58 -14.41
C ALA A 664 12.81 8.01 -14.27
N GLN A 665 12.93 8.61 -13.07
CA GLN A 665 12.53 10.00 -12.84
C GLN A 665 13.35 10.97 -13.67
N ALA A 666 14.67 10.83 -13.71
CA ALA A 666 15.56 11.69 -14.48
C ALA A 666 15.24 11.61 -15.99
N ILE A 667 15.06 10.38 -16.50
CA ILE A 667 14.67 10.13 -17.90
C ILE A 667 13.29 10.72 -18.20
N ALA A 668 12.32 10.56 -17.31
CA ALA A 668 10.96 11.09 -17.49
C ALA A 668 10.97 12.63 -17.59
N VAL A 669 11.71 13.31 -16.70
CA VAL A 669 11.87 14.78 -16.76
C VAL A 669 12.50 15.21 -18.08
N HIS A 670 13.55 14.54 -18.53
CA HIS A 670 14.19 14.83 -19.81
C HIS A 670 13.24 14.63 -20.99
N LEU A 671 12.54 13.49 -21.04
CA LEU A 671 11.55 13.18 -22.08
C LEU A 671 10.42 14.20 -22.11
N TYR A 672 9.88 14.55 -20.96
CA TYR A 672 8.77 15.49 -20.84
C TYR A 672 9.12 16.86 -21.40
N GLN A 673 10.35 17.34 -21.14
CA GLN A 673 10.83 18.64 -21.59
C GLN A 673 11.22 18.67 -23.07
N HIS A 674 11.86 17.61 -23.58
CA HIS A 674 12.52 17.63 -24.89
C HIS A 674 11.83 16.76 -25.95
N HIS A 675 11.02 15.76 -25.53
CA HIS A 675 10.39 14.78 -26.43
C HIS A 675 8.91 14.54 -26.10
N PRO A 676 8.04 15.57 -26.20
CA PRO A 676 6.64 15.49 -25.76
C PRO A 676 5.84 14.40 -26.49
N GLN A 677 6.16 14.11 -27.76
CA GLN A 677 5.49 13.04 -28.49
C GLN A 677 5.84 11.66 -27.97
N LYS A 678 7.14 11.37 -27.72
CA LYS A 678 7.56 10.09 -27.11
C LYS A 678 6.96 9.93 -25.70
N SER A 679 6.90 11.00 -24.93
CA SER A 679 6.26 11.02 -23.61
C SER A 679 4.79 10.61 -23.67
N HIS A 680 4.04 11.18 -24.61
CA HIS A 680 2.63 10.86 -24.81
C HIS A 680 2.43 9.39 -25.23
N GLU A 681 3.24 8.89 -26.17
CA GLU A 681 3.18 7.51 -26.64
C GLU A 681 3.52 6.49 -25.52
N LEU A 682 4.52 6.80 -24.67
CA LEU A 682 4.86 5.98 -23.50
C LEU A 682 3.71 5.93 -22.47
N MET A 683 3.13 7.09 -22.16
CA MET A 683 1.97 7.16 -21.26
C MET A 683 0.79 6.36 -21.83
N GLN A 684 0.48 6.49 -23.11
CA GLN A 684 -0.60 5.72 -23.75
C GLN A 684 -0.35 4.21 -23.70
N ARG A 685 0.87 3.74 -23.95
CA ARG A 685 1.22 2.33 -23.95
C ARG A 685 1.01 1.67 -22.58
N TRP A 686 1.43 2.33 -21.51
CA TRP A 686 1.41 1.75 -20.19
C TRP A 686 0.14 2.07 -19.36
N ALA A 687 -0.38 3.29 -19.46
CA ALA A 687 -1.58 3.72 -18.76
C ALA A 687 -2.89 3.33 -19.48
N GLY A 688 -2.86 3.13 -20.81
CA GLY A 688 -4.05 2.82 -21.61
C GLY A 688 -5.14 3.87 -21.43
N THR A 689 -6.42 3.45 -21.45
CA THR A 689 -7.59 4.31 -21.15
C THR A 689 -7.62 4.86 -19.74
N ARG A 690 -6.75 4.39 -18.83
CA ARG A 690 -6.55 4.96 -17.49
C ARG A 690 -5.84 6.33 -17.52
N ALA A 691 -5.27 6.74 -18.64
CA ALA A 691 -4.74 8.10 -18.82
C ALA A 691 -5.83 9.19 -18.68
N ASP A 692 -7.12 8.84 -18.73
CA ASP A 692 -8.22 9.76 -18.42
C ASP A 692 -8.25 10.18 -16.94
N PHE A 693 -7.61 9.45 -16.02
CA PHE A 693 -7.41 9.89 -14.64
C PHE A 693 -6.41 11.05 -14.48
N ALA A 694 -5.60 11.32 -15.49
CA ALA A 694 -4.74 12.52 -15.54
C ALA A 694 -5.50 13.76 -16.04
N ARG A 695 -6.78 13.63 -16.35
CA ARG A 695 -7.65 14.71 -16.85
C ARG A 695 -8.76 15.09 -15.87
N VAL A 696 -8.79 14.47 -14.67
CA VAL A 696 -9.78 14.81 -13.64
C VAL A 696 -9.10 15.49 -12.46
#